data_688225c1470bb700c19ec0e0d65d23aa
#
_entry.id   688225c1470bb700c19ec0e0d65d23aa
#
_cell.length_a   1.000
_cell.length_b   1.000
_cell.length_c   1.000
_cell.angle_alpha   90.00
_cell.angle_beta   90.00
_cell.angle_gamma   90.00
#
_symmetry.space_group_name_H-M   'P 1'
#
loop_
_entity.id
_entity.type
_entity.pdbx_description
1 polymer ?
#
loop_
_entity_poly.entity_id
_entity_poly.type
_entity_poly.pdbx_seq_one_letter_code
_entity_poly.pdbx_strand_id
1 'polypeptide(L)'
;VQSEHWEVPEVPSLLEKLIIGDCRQPSVLEQAGISQCRSILLVTRNERINIEAAFAARRLNPHIRLIVRSDKQNFNKLLWENLGNFVAFEPTHLSAHAFALSALGSEAIGYFTLEGQLLQVIKHQVQAKDSWCNGKPLHRLNLTTRRILSHTSVSSDPPRELFGFDPEAEVQVGDTIVYIDVAYELALSEQHTNKSYRQSWQWQEFVRGITAKNLKQKIIQFWQSYYQSQNQIRRIATIYAITVLILWFFGIVLYRLYYPDITLQEAFYATAILLLGGYGDLFGGVEFSLQSEPSGYIPWWLRFFSLGLTLTGQAFVGVLYALVTDALVTSRFQFFNSRPPIPQRNHVVIIGLNRLGLRVAALLQELNQPLVGIHTTTLDQNTLPDMPLIVGNATETLAKVNLSRAKSIVLVGDDNMENLEIGLMAHAMNPATSLIIRSQDRHFSDNIAPLFPYAQVLCGAALSAEVFACAAFGENVLSLFHLSEQIVMVTEYKIEDGDTLNGLLLSEIAYGYNVVPILYQKYQRDNYSLMPWYDVKLYAGDRLIVLATSISLQRIEWGEMLPRLWQVQIEKALTANAIMYGAEEIVLITGCSFASARQWMNNLPRVLPILLYKHQAQRLVRELTKIQVLANVIFIGQGSNST
;
A
#
# COMPACT_ATOMS: atom_id res chain seq x y z
N VAL A 1 -11.35 13.68 33.14
CA VAL A 1 -11.61 14.57 32.02
C VAL A 1 -11.62 16.00 32.55
N GLN A 2 -10.77 16.84 32.04
CA GLN A 2 -10.81 18.29 32.24
C GLN A 2 -11.28 18.86 30.90
N SER A 3 -12.54 19.21 30.77
CA SER A 3 -12.95 19.91 29.58
C SER A 3 -14.25 20.66 29.85
N GLU A 4 -14.18 21.95 29.76
CA GLU A 4 -15.34 22.82 29.65
C GLU A 4 -15.85 22.90 28.20
N HIS A 5 -15.06 22.43 27.22
CA HIS A 5 -15.39 22.47 25.80
C HIS A 5 -15.29 21.08 25.17
N TRP A 6 -16.40 20.52 24.82
CA TRP A 6 -16.51 19.27 24.06
C TRP A 6 -16.61 19.60 22.56
N GLU A 7 -15.80 18.92 21.75
CA GLU A 7 -15.88 19.05 20.28
C GLU A 7 -17.24 18.58 19.74
N VAL A 8 -17.89 17.64 20.47
CA VAL A 8 -19.24 17.17 20.18
C VAL A 8 -20.13 17.58 21.36
N PRO A 9 -21.01 18.59 21.22
CA PRO A 9 -21.80 19.15 22.31
C PRO A 9 -22.74 18.15 22.97
N GLU A 10 -23.17 17.10 22.23
CA GLU A 10 -24.11 16.08 22.71
C GLU A 10 -23.45 15.05 23.62
N VAL A 11 -22.11 14.91 23.62
CA VAL A 11 -21.40 13.87 24.41
C VAL A 11 -21.76 13.90 25.89
N PRO A 12 -21.84 15.05 26.58
CA PRO A 12 -22.24 15.05 27.99
C PRO A 12 -23.61 14.45 28.27
N SER A 13 -24.57 14.61 27.34
CA SER A 13 -25.92 14.05 27.48
C SER A 13 -26.01 12.55 27.18
N LEU A 14 -25.01 12.00 26.48
CA LEU A 14 -24.92 10.58 26.15
C LEU A 14 -24.20 9.77 27.26
N LEU A 15 -23.54 10.44 28.21
CA LEU A 15 -22.83 9.80 29.29
C LEU A 15 -23.77 9.57 30.49
N GLU A 16 -23.85 8.36 30.97
CA GLU A 16 -24.58 8.04 32.20
C GLU A 16 -23.93 8.71 33.42
N LYS A 17 -22.60 8.80 33.44
CA LYS A 17 -21.83 9.37 34.54
C LYS A 17 -20.55 10.01 34.04
N LEU A 18 -20.37 11.29 34.38
CA LEU A 18 -19.12 12.02 34.14
C LEU A 18 -18.33 12.13 35.44
N ILE A 19 -17.07 11.61 35.43
CA ILE A 19 -16.14 11.67 36.56
C ILE A 19 -14.95 12.52 36.17
N ILE A 20 -14.69 13.56 36.96
CA ILE A 20 -13.53 14.43 36.80
C ILE A 20 -12.43 13.97 37.73
N GLY A 21 -11.27 13.61 37.17
CA GLY A 21 -10.13 13.14 37.95
C GLY A 21 -8.99 12.58 37.09
N ASP A 22 -7.91 12.21 37.76
CA ASP A 22 -6.79 11.56 37.11
C ASP A 22 -7.08 10.06 36.96
N CYS A 23 -7.23 9.59 35.72
CA CYS A 23 -7.55 8.19 35.40
C CYS A 23 -6.47 7.17 35.81
N ARG A 24 -5.29 7.63 36.24
CA ARG A 24 -4.23 6.74 36.80
C ARG A 24 -4.50 6.36 38.27
N GLN A 25 -5.37 7.13 38.95
CA GLN A 25 -5.67 6.89 40.35
C GLN A 25 -6.72 5.77 40.51
N PRO A 26 -6.44 4.73 41.30
CA PRO A 26 -7.39 3.65 41.53
C PRO A 26 -8.77 4.13 42.03
N SER A 27 -8.81 5.12 42.92
CA SER A 27 -10.05 5.68 43.46
C SER A 27 -10.96 6.30 42.38
N VAL A 28 -10.38 6.92 41.36
CA VAL A 28 -11.13 7.48 40.24
C VAL A 28 -11.69 6.36 39.35
N LEU A 29 -10.92 5.32 39.12
CA LEU A 29 -11.35 4.14 38.36
C LEU A 29 -12.45 3.35 39.09
N GLU A 30 -12.34 3.21 40.44
CA GLU A 30 -13.38 2.61 41.25
C GLU A 30 -14.70 3.39 41.22
N GLN A 31 -14.63 4.73 41.29
CA GLN A 31 -15.80 5.60 41.13
C GLN A 31 -16.45 5.43 39.73
N ALA A 32 -15.66 5.10 38.71
CA ALA A 32 -16.13 4.79 37.37
C ALA A 32 -16.73 3.37 37.24
N GLY A 33 -16.68 2.57 38.28
CA GLY A 33 -17.23 1.21 38.29
C GLY A 33 -16.36 0.20 37.57
N ILE A 34 -15.03 0.39 37.54
CA ILE A 34 -14.07 -0.42 36.74
C ILE A 34 -14.18 -1.92 37.01
N SER A 35 -14.56 -2.34 38.24
CA SER A 35 -14.71 -3.73 38.63
C SER A 35 -15.82 -4.47 37.88
N GLN A 36 -16.82 -3.73 37.39
CA GLN A 36 -17.97 -4.27 36.65
C GLN A 36 -17.87 -3.93 35.13
N CYS A 37 -16.88 -3.17 34.73
CA CYS A 37 -16.69 -2.81 33.33
C CYS A 37 -16.15 -3.99 32.53
N ARG A 38 -16.68 -4.17 31.34
CA ARG A 38 -16.21 -5.11 30.33
C ARG A 38 -14.92 -4.62 29.65
N SER A 39 -14.90 -3.36 29.31
CA SER A 39 -13.77 -2.74 28.59
C SER A 39 -13.50 -1.32 29.06
N ILE A 40 -12.28 -0.87 28.88
CA ILE A 40 -11.86 0.52 29.11
C ILE A 40 -11.14 1.06 27.87
N LEU A 41 -11.55 2.25 27.40
CA LEU A 41 -10.89 2.98 26.32
C LEU A 41 -10.00 4.09 26.92
N LEU A 42 -8.71 3.99 26.67
CA LEU A 42 -7.68 4.92 27.14
C LEU A 42 -7.15 5.70 25.94
N VAL A 43 -7.81 6.81 25.62
CA VAL A 43 -7.63 7.54 24.35
C VAL A 43 -7.14 8.98 24.54
N THR A 44 -6.52 9.28 25.69
CA THR A 44 -5.94 10.60 25.92
C THR A 44 -4.79 10.88 24.95
N ARG A 45 -4.41 12.15 24.77
CA ARG A 45 -3.27 12.52 23.91
C ARG A 45 -1.93 12.08 24.48
N ASN A 46 -1.85 11.79 25.78
CA ASN A 46 -0.62 11.40 26.45
C ASN A 46 -0.56 9.87 26.60
N GLU A 47 0.27 9.22 25.78
CA GLU A 47 0.48 7.79 25.78
C GLU A 47 0.88 7.23 27.15
N ARG A 48 1.75 7.91 27.87
CA ARG A 48 2.19 7.47 29.20
C ARG A 48 1.02 7.39 30.18
N ILE A 49 0.12 8.39 30.15
CA ILE A 49 -1.09 8.38 30.99
C ILE A 49 -1.97 7.19 30.61
N ASN A 50 -2.14 6.91 29.32
CA ASN A 50 -2.96 5.81 28.85
C ASN A 50 -2.41 4.46 29.36
N ILE A 51 -1.09 4.26 29.27
CA ILE A 51 -0.45 3.00 29.70
C ILE A 51 -0.49 2.85 31.22
N GLU A 52 -0.18 3.92 31.98
CA GLU A 52 -0.25 3.90 33.45
C GLU A 52 -1.69 3.60 33.93
N ALA A 53 -2.69 4.20 33.29
CA ALA A 53 -4.10 3.93 33.57
C ALA A 53 -4.51 2.47 33.19
N ALA A 54 -3.97 1.92 32.11
CA ALA A 54 -4.19 0.52 31.74
C ALA A 54 -3.69 -0.44 32.81
N PHE A 55 -2.49 -0.18 33.37
CA PHE A 55 -1.98 -1.00 34.48
C PHE A 55 -2.83 -0.87 35.74
N ALA A 56 -3.27 0.35 36.07
CA ALA A 56 -4.17 0.57 37.21
C ALA A 56 -5.51 -0.16 37.04
N ALA A 57 -6.10 -0.08 35.84
CA ALA A 57 -7.35 -0.74 35.49
C ALA A 57 -7.22 -2.27 35.57
N ARG A 58 -6.15 -2.86 35.01
CA ARG A 58 -5.91 -4.30 35.05
C ARG A 58 -5.73 -4.81 36.47
N ARG A 59 -5.12 -4.01 37.35
CA ARG A 59 -4.98 -4.39 38.77
C ARG A 59 -6.32 -4.43 39.52
N LEU A 60 -7.24 -3.54 39.18
CA LEU A 60 -8.57 -3.46 39.79
C LEU A 60 -9.54 -4.48 39.17
N ASN A 61 -9.43 -4.74 37.87
CA ASN A 61 -10.23 -5.74 37.18
C ASN A 61 -9.32 -6.60 36.27
N PRO A 62 -8.95 -7.82 36.69
CA PRO A 62 -8.04 -8.70 35.96
C PRO A 62 -8.55 -9.14 34.58
N HIS A 63 -9.86 -9.10 34.34
CA HIS A 63 -10.48 -9.58 33.12
C HIS A 63 -10.87 -8.44 32.13
N ILE A 64 -10.71 -7.18 32.54
CA ILE A 64 -11.11 -6.04 31.74
C ILE A 64 -10.37 -6.02 30.41
N ARG A 65 -11.08 -5.71 29.32
CA ARG A 65 -10.46 -5.45 28.04
C ARG A 65 -9.84 -4.06 28.02
N LEU A 66 -8.57 -3.97 27.69
CA LEU A 66 -7.81 -2.74 27.63
C LEU A 66 -7.67 -2.29 26.17
N ILE A 67 -8.27 -1.17 25.81
CA ILE A 67 -8.11 -0.54 24.51
C ILE A 67 -7.32 0.77 24.69
N VAL A 68 -6.11 0.81 24.15
CA VAL A 68 -5.15 1.86 24.46
C VAL A 68 -4.72 2.59 23.18
N ARG A 69 -4.75 3.90 23.24
CA ARG A 69 -4.07 4.73 22.23
C ARG A 69 -2.58 4.76 22.53
N SER A 70 -1.77 4.21 21.63
CA SER A 70 -0.32 4.16 21.75
C SER A 70 0.37 4.10 20.40
N ASP A 71 1.45 4.87 20.25
CA ASP A 71 2.23 4.98 19.01
C ASP A 71 3.42 3.99 18.97
N LYS A 72 3.67 3.22 20.04
CA LYS A 72 4.87 2.37 20.20
C LYS A 72 4.60 0.91 19.85
N GLN A 73 4.62 0.56 18.59
CA GLN A 73 4.27 -0.78 18.08
C GLN A 73 5.00 -1.93 18.80
N ASN A 74 6.34 -1.84 18.97
CA ASN A 74 7.11 -2.90 19.64
C ASN A 74 6.72 -3.06 21.11
N PHE A 75 6.45 -1.96 21.81
CA PHE A 75 6.02 -1.98 23.18
C PHE A 75 4.58 -2.51 23.33
N ASN A 76 3.71 -2.14 22.41
CA ASN A 76 2.34 -2.62 22.34
C ASN A 76 2.28 -4.15 22.17
N LYS A 77 3.15 -4.73 21.34
CA LYS A 77 3.28 -6.18 21.18
C LYS A 77 3.67 -6.86 22.49
N LEU A 78 4.67 -6.32 23.19
CA LEU A 78 5.08 -6.85 24.50
C LEU A 78 3.97 -6.73 25.54
N LEU A 79 3.21 -5.64 25.55
CA LEU A 79 2.06 -5.48 26.47
C LEU A 79 0.94 -6.47 26.13
N TRP A 80 0.66 -6.71 24.86
CA TRP A 80 -0.31 -7.72 24.43
C TRP A 80 0.07 -9.12 24.92
N GLU A 81 1.34 -9.51 24.78
CA GLU A 81 1.86 -10.81 25.21
C GLU A 81 1.80 -11.00 26.75
N ASN A 82 1.97 -9.93 27.53
CA ASN A 82 2.07 -10.00 29.00
C ASN A 82 0.77 -9.69 29.75
N LEU A 83 -0.07 -8.81 29.20
CA LEU A 83 -1.29 -8.39 29.89
C LEU A 83 -2.52 -9.24 29.53
N GLY A 84 -2.53 -9.88 28.36
CA GLY A 84 -3.72 -10.54 27.83
C GLY A 84 -4.89 -9.55 27.66
N ASN A 85 -5.84 -9.83 26.82
CA ASN A 85 -7.02 -8.97 26.56
C ASN A 85 -6.69 -7.47 26.46
N PHE A 86 -5.60 -7.17 25.75
CA PHE A 86 -5.03 -5.83 25.54
C PHE A 86 -4.93 -5.56 24.04
N VAL A 87 -5.43 -4.42 23.59
CA VAL A 87 -5.31 -3.94 22.22
C VAL A 87 -4.83 -2.50 22.22
N ALA A 88 -3.86 -2.19 21.40
CA ALA A 88 -3.36 -0.82 21.24
C ALA A 88 -3.40 -0.40 19.78
N PHE A 89 -3.89 0.81 19.53
CA PHE A 89 -3.99 1.40 18.20
C PHE A 89 -3.26 2.72 18.12
N GLU A 90 -2.60 2.92 16.99
CA GLU A 90 -2.06 4.21 16.57
C GLU A 90 -3.06 4.89 15.62
N PRO A 91 -3.67 6.04 16.00
CA PRO A 91 -4.67 6.71 15.18
C PRO A 91 -4.16 7.07 13.77
N THR A 92 -2.90 7.45 13.67
CA THR A 92 -2.26 7.82 12.38
C THR A 92 -2.19 6.62 11.43
N HIS A 93 -1.90 5.45 11.96
CA HIS A 93 -1.84 4.23 11.17
C HIS A 93 -3.22 3.83 10.64
N LEU A 94 -4.24 3.97 11.47
CA LEU A 94 -5.62 3.64 11.10
C LEU A 94 -6.15 4.54 9.98
N SER A 95 -5.93 5.85 10.09
CA SER A 95 -6.39 6.82 9.09
C SER A 95 -5.59 6.77 7.78
N ALA A 96 -4.30 6.37 7.81
CA ALA A 96 -3.44 6.39 6.62
C ALA A 96 -3.98 5.56 5.46
N HIS A 97 -4.65 4.45 5.73
CA HIS A 97 -5.28 3.62 4.69
C HIS A 97 -6.36 4.38 3.92
N ALA A 98 -7.22 5.13 4.61
CA ALA A 98 -8.27 5.91 3.95
C ALA A 98 -7.67 7.00 3.02
N PHE A 99 -6.61 7.68 3.46
CA PHE A 99 -5.91 8.66 2.63
C PHE A 99 -5.24 8.04 1.41
N ALA A 100 -4.56 6.90 1.58
CA ALA A 100 -3.92 6.18 0.48
C ALA A 100 -4.93 5.70 -0.56
N LEU A 101 -6.08 5.20 -0.12
CA LEU A 101 -7.18 4.78 -0.96
C LEU A 101 -7.77 5.90 -1.79
N SER A 102 -8.12 6.99 -1.12
CA SER A 102 -8.64 8.19 -1.77
C SER A 102 -7.65 8.71 -2.84
N ALA A 103 -6.35 8.61 -2.58
CA ALA A 103 -5.30 9.01 -3.51
C ALA A 103 -5.26 8.16 -4.78
N LEU A 104 -5.66 6.90 -4.70
CA LEU A 104 -5.71 6.04 -5.87
C LEU A 104 -6.84 6.40 -6.83
N GLY A 105 -7.85 7.18 -6.39
CA GLY A 105 -8.97 7.61 -7.22
C GLY A 105 -9.67 6.43 -7.91
N SER A 106 -9.55 5.24 -7.35
CA SER A 106 -10.07 3.99 -7.87
C SER A 106 -11.49 3.74 -7.34
N GLU A 107 -12.22 2.87 -7.99
CA GLU A 107 -13.47 2.29 -7.50
C GLU A 107 -13.30 1.55 -6.16
N ALA A 108 -12.06 1.40 -5.69
CA ALA A 108 -11.76 0.73 -4.44
C ALA A 108 -12.08 1.62 -3.24
N ILE A 109 -12.89 1.08 -2.33
CA ILE A 109 -13.36 1.71 -1.11
C ILE A 109 -12.69 1.16 0.16
N GLY A 110 -11.91 0.08 0.04
CA GLY A 110 -11.16 -0.53 1.13
C GLY A 110 -10.00 -1.38 0.64
N TYR A 111 -8.93 -1.45 1.45
CA TYR A 111 -7.82 -2.39 1.29
C TYR A 111 -7.39 -2.90 2.65
N PHE A 112 -7.00 -4.15 2.70
CA PHE A 112 -6.37 -4.74 3.87
C PHE A 112 -5.54 -5.95 3.48
N THR A 113 -4.54 -6.26 4.28
CA THR A 113 -3.65 -7.39 4.02
C THR A 113 -3.98 -8.54 4.96
N LEU A 114 -4.20 -9.73 4.42
CA LEU A 114 -4.37 -10.97 5.17
C LEU A 114 -3.33 -11.98 4.69
N GLU A 115 -2.54 -12.54 5.61
CA GLU A 115 -1.52 -13.55 5.32
C GLU A 115 -0.59 -13.15 4.15
N GLY A 116 -0.19 -11.87 4.10
CA GLY A 116 0.67 -11.35 3.05
C GLY A 116 -0.02 -11.14 1.70
N GLN A 117 -1.32 -11.42 1.59
CA GLN A 117 -2.12 -11.12 0.40
C GLN A 117 -2.90 -9.82 0.58
N LEU A 118 -2.80 -8.95 -0.40
CA LEU A 118 -3.57 -7.70 -0.44
C LEU A 118 -4.96 -7.98 -0.99
N LEU A 119 -5.98 -7.62 -0.21
CA LEU A 119 -7.39 -7.69 -0.62
C LEU A 119 -7.91 -6.27 -0.82
N GLN A 120 -8.70 -6.06 -1.86
CA GLN A 120 -9.32 -4.79 -2.19
C GLN A 120 -10.85 -4.92 -2.21
N VAL A 121 -11.52 -3.92 -1.68
CA VAL A 121 -12.98 -3.79 -1.78
C VAL A 121 -13.29 -2.75 -2.84
N ILE A 122 -13.99 -3.15 -3.89
CA ILE A 122 -14.25 -2.34 -5.07
C ILE A 122 -15.74 -2.04 -5.16
N LYS A 123 -16.08 -0.76 -5.34
CA LYS A 123 -17.44 -0.30 -5.69
C LYS A 123 -17.45 0.01 -7.19
N HIS A 124 -18.02 -0.89 -7.98
CA HIS A 124 -18.01 -0.82 -9.43
C HIS A 124 -19.40 -0.50 -9.98
N GLN A 125 -19.48 0.53 -10.82
CA GLN A 125 -20.67 0.82 -11.59
C GLN A 125 -20.58 0.13 -12.95
N VAL A 126 -21.51 -0.79 -13.22
CA VAL A 126 -21.50 -1.67 -14.37
C VAL A 126 -21.67 -0.90 -15.69
N GLN A 127 -20.75 -1.09 -16.60
CA GLN A 127 -20.77 -0.50 -17.93
C GLN A 127 -21.06 -1.55 -19.00
N ALA A 128 -21.53 -1.12 -20.17
CA ALA A 128 -21.85 -2.03 -21.28
C ALA A 128 -20.65 -2.91 -21.74
N LYS A 129 -19.42 -2.41 -21.53
CA LYS A 129 -18.17 -3.12 -21.87
C LYS A 129 -17.77 -4.21 -20.87
N ASP A 130 -18.40 -4.26 -19.70
CA ASP A 130 -17.98 -5.12 -18.58
C ASP A 130 -18.53 -6.55 -18.72
N SER A 131 -18.06 -7.26 -19.73
CA SER A 131 -18.48 -8.64 -20.05
C SER A 131 -18.26 -9.66 -18.92
N TRP A 132 -17.44 -9.31 -17.91
CA TRP A 132 -17.19 -10.18 -16.77
C TRP A 132 -18.38 -10.25 -15.79
N CYS A 133 -19.22 -9.21 -15.70
CA CYS A 133 -20.38 -9.15 -14.78
C CYS A 133 -21.71 -8.89 -15.49
N ASN A 134 -21.75 -8.07 -16.55
CA ASN A 134 -22.97 -7.70 -17.25
C ASN A 134 -23.71 -8.93 -17.82
N GLY A 135 -25.01 -9.04 -17.55
CA GLY A 135 -25.87 -10.16 -17.98
C GLY A 135 -25.62 -11.47 -17.24
N LYS A 136 -24.91 -11.44 -16.10
CA LYS A 136 -24.65 -12.65 -15.30
C LYS A 136 -25.37 -12.57 -13.96
N PRO A 137 -25.88 -13.69 -13.43
CA PRO A 137 -26.44 -13.73 -12.09
C PRO A 137 -25.32 -13.55 -11.04
N LEU A 138 -25.62 -12.81 -9.97
CA LEU A 138 -24.68 -12.43 -8.92
C LEU A 138 -23.93 -13.62 -8.30
N HIS A 139 -24.60 -14.76 -8.10
CA HIS A 139 -23.95 -15.93 -7.52
C HIS A 139 -22.77 -16.45 -8.36
N ARG A 140 -22.78 -16.26 -9.70
CA ARG A 140 -21.68 -16.67 -10.60
C ARG A 140 -20.48 -15.75 -10.54
N LEU A 141 -20.62 -14.57 -9.96
CA LEU A 141 -19.51 -13.62 -9.77
C LEU A 141 -18.67 -13.95 -8.54
N ASN A 142 -19.17 -14.79 -7.62
CA ASN A 142 -18.41 -15.30 -6.49
C ASN A 142 -17.39 -16.34 -6.96
N LEU A 143 -16.12 -16.07 -6.69
CA LEU A 143 -14.97 -16.92 -7.03
C LEU A 143 -14.20 -17.27 -5.75
N THR A 144 -13.16 -18.08 -5.87
CA THR A 144 -12.21 -18.35 -4.77
C THR A 144 -11.36 -17.13 -4.42
N THR A 145 -11.29 -16.14 -5.33
CA THR A 145 -10.56 -14.87 -5.15
C THR A 145 -11.48 -13.68 -4.99
N ARG A 146 -12.78 -13.83 -5.26
CA ARG A 146 -13.77 -12.74 -5.28
C ARG A 146 -15.03 -13.10 -4.52
N ARG A 147 -15.56 -12.14 -3.74
CA ARG A 147 -16.85 -12.27 -3.05
C ARG A 147 -17.67 -11.00 -3.23
N ILE A 148 -18.92 -11.15 -3.65
CA ILE A 148 -19.87 -10.04 -3.74
C ILE A 148 -20.35 -9.68 -2.34
N LEU A 149 -20.33 -8.39 -2.02
CA LEU A 149 -20.75 -7.82 -0.74
C LEU A 149 -22.11 -7.12 -0.83
N SER A 150 -22.38 -6.43 -1.96
CA SER A 150 -23.61 -5.67 -2.15
C SER A 150 -23.94 -5.54 -3.63
N HIS A 151 -25.22 -5.45 -3.95
CA HIS A 151 -25.74 -5.11 -5.27
C HIS A 151 -26.86 -4.09 -5.12
N THR A 152 -26.80 -3.02 -5.92
CA THR A 152 -27.79 -1.96 -5.98
C THR A 152 -28.19 -1.77 -7.42
N SER A 153 -29.45 -2.03 -7.75
CA SER A 153 -29.97 -1.73 -9.09
C SER A 153 -30.22 -0.22 -9.24
N VAL A 154 -30.26 0.26 -10.48
CA VAL A 154 -30.46 1.68 -10.81
C VAL A 154 -31.71 2.27 -10.14
N SER A 155 -32.72 1.44 -9.88
CA SER A 155 -34.03 1.86 -9.34
C SER A 155 -34.22 1.58 -7.85
N SER A 156 -33.24 1.04 -7.15
CA SER A 156 -33.33 0.68 -5.73
C SER A 156 -32.31 1.38 -4.86
N ASP A 157 -32.67 1.60 -3.60
CA ASP A 157 -31.72 2.06 -2.59
C ASP A 157 -30.68 0.96 -2.26
N PRO A 158 -29.47 1.34 -1.82
CA PRO A 158 -28.46 0.38 -1.42
C PRO A 158 -28.96 -0.47 -0.24
N PRO A 159 -28.74 -1.80 -0.28
CA PRO A 159 -29.18 -2.66 0.80
C PRO A 159 -28.46 -2.31 2.11
N ARG A 160 -29.21 -2.33 3.22
CA ARG A 160 -28.67 -2.09 4.56
C ARG A 160 -27.95 -3.30 5.17
N GLU A 161 -28.14 -4.48 4.60
CA GLU A 161 -27.53 -5.73 5.06
C GLU A 161 -26.55 -6.26 4.03
N LEU A 162 -25.48 -6.93 4.49
CA LEU A 162 -24.44 -7.50 3.60
C LEU A 162 -24.97 -8.57 2.64
N PHE A 163 -26.10 -9.21 2.97
CA PHE A 163 -26.80 -10.17 2.12
C PHE A 163 -28.19 -9.69 1.69
N GLY A 164 -28.41 -8.37 1.71
CA GLY A 164 -29.70 -7.76 1.31
C GLY A 164 -30.00 -7.83 -0.18
N PHE A 165 -29.20 -8.49 -0.99
CA PHE A 165 -29.38 -8.66 -2.43
C PHE A 165 -29.91 -10.07 -2.78
N ASP A 166 -30.44 -10.22 -4.01
CA ASP A 166 -30.85 -11.53 -4.54
C ASP A 166 -29.69 -12.16 -5.32
N PRO A 167 -29.15 -13.32 -4.91
CA PRO A 167 -28.05 -14.00 -5.61
C PRO A 167 -28.41 -14.46 -7.02
N GLU A 168 -29.70 -14.61 -7.35
CA GLU A 168 -30.17 -14.99 -8.69
C GLU A 168 -30.42 -13.78 -9.60
N ALA A 169 -30.35 -12.54 -9.06
CA ALA A 169 -30.52 -11.33 -9.86
C ALA A 169 -29.42 -11.22 -10.92
N GLU A 170 -29.81 -10.91 -12.15
CA GLU A 170 -28.89 -10.61 -13.24
C GLU A 170 -28.40 -9.17 -13.16
N VAL A 171 -27.11 -8.99 -13.24
CA VAL A 171 -26.45 -7.69 -13.22
C VAL A 171 -26.71 -6.97 -14.54
N GLN A 172 -27.18 -5.72 -14.48
CA GLN A 172 -27.47 -4.88 -15.64
C GLN A 172 -26.56 -3.66 -15.72
N VAL A 173 -26.48 -3.06 -16.91
CA VAL A 173 -25.74 -1.81 -17.11
C VAL A 173 -26.33 -0.69 -16.26
N GLY A 174 -25.49 0.00 -15.52
CA GLY A 174 -25.89 1.05 -14.60
C GLY A 174 -26.02 0.60 -13.13
N ASP A 175 -26.13 -0.72 -12.89
CA ASP A 175 -26.12 -1.25 -11.53
C ASP A 175 -24.80 -0.98 -10.83
N THR A 176 -24.84 -0.91 -9.51
CA THR A 176 -23.63 -0.80 -8.68
C THR A 176 -23.43 -2.11 -7.92
N ILE A 177 -22.26 -2.71 -8.10
CA ILE A 177 -21.85 -3.91 -7.36
C ILE A 177 -20.66 -3.57 -6.47
N VAL A 178 -20.69 -4.05 -5.24
CA VAL A 178 -19.53 -3.99 -4.33
C VAL A 178 -19.04 -5.39 -4.09
N TYR A 179 -17.75 -5.60 -4.30
CA TYR A 179 -17.12 -6.89 -4.12
C TYR A 179 -15.72 -6.74 -3.53
N ILE A 180 -15.27 -7.80 -2.87
CA ILE A 180 -13.88 -7.95 -2.43
C ILE A 180 -13.16 -8.87 -3.40
N ASP A 181 -11.94 -8.52 -3.77
CA ASP A 181 -11.08 -9.30 -4.67
C ASP A 181 -9.63 -9.29 -4.16
N VAL A 182 -8.88 -10.34 -4.53
CA VAL A 182 -7.44 -10.38 -4.28
C VAL A 182 -6.75 -9.47 -5.29
N ALA A 183 -5.95 -8.51 -4.83
CA ALA A 183 -5.30 -7.49 -5.66
C ALA A 183 -4.10 -8.07 -6.47
N TYR A 184 -4.33 -9.15 -7.23
CA TYR A 184 -3.30 -9.77 -8.08
C TYR A 184 -2.96 -8.94 -9.33
N GLU A 185 -3.87 -8.07 -9.80
CA GLU A 185 -3.76 -7.44 -11.13
C GLU A 185 -3.24 -6.00 -11.15
N LEU A 186 -3.08 -5.33 -10.01
CA LEU A 186 -2.46 -4.01 -10.01
C LEU A 186 -0.99 -4.04 -10.49
N ALA A 187 -0.33 -5.20 -10.36
CA ALA A 187 1.03 -5.41 -10.86
C ALA A 187 1.11 -5.86 -12.33
N LEU A 188 0.04 -6.41 -12.91
CA LEU A 188 0.08 -7.03 -14.24
C LEU A 188 -0.59 -6.20 -15.34
N SER A 189 -1.57 -5.35 -15.04
CA SER A 189 -2.22 -4.53 -16.07
C SER A 189 -1.37 -3.36 -16.55
N GLU A 190 -0.35 -2.94 -15.79
CA GLU A 190 0.61 -1.91 -16.22
C GLU A 190 1.86 -2.46 -16.93
N GLN A 191 2.11 -3.78 -16.90
CA GLN A 191 3.26 -4.38 -17.61
C GLN A 191 3.10 -4.46 -19.13
N HIS A 192 1.91 -4.23 -19.69
CA HIS A 192 1.73 -4.25 -21.14
C HIS A 192 2.06 -2.95 -21.86
N THR A 193 2.45 -1.87 -21.17
CA THR A 193 2.88 -0.62 -21.81
C THR A 193 4.31 -0.18 -21.51
N ASN A 194 5.04 -0.88 -20.66
CA ASN A 194 6.48 -0.63 -20.49
C ASN A 194 7.30 -1.46 -21.48
N LYS A 195 7.25 -1.10 -22.77
CA LYS A 195 8.40 -1.32 -23.64
C LYS A 195 9.58 -0.59 -23.01
N SER A 196 10.45 -1.35 -22.37
CA SER A 196 11.77 -0.95 -21.95
C SER A 196 12.40 -0.13 -23.07
N TYR A 197 12.50 1.18 -22.90
CA TYR A 197 13.43 1.99 -23.66
C TYR A 197 14.84 1.59 -23.20
N ARG A 198 15.34 0.46 -23.72
CA ARG A 198 16.77 0.24 -23.84
C ARG A 198 17.27 1.33 -24.77
N GLN A 199 17.81 2.37 -24.20
CA GLN A 199 18.56 3.40 -24.88
C GLN A 199 19.78 2.73 -25.49
N SER A 200 19.63 2.21 -26.73
CA SER A 200 20.75 1.79 -27.53
C SER A 200 21.55 3.04 -27.82
N TRP A 201 22.74 3.13 -27.28
CA TRP A 201 23.70 4.14 -27.60
C TRP A 201 24.01 4.05 -29.10
N GLN A 202 23.44 4.93 -29.89
CA GLN A 202 23.76 5.05 -31.33
C GLN A 202 25.05 5.83 -31.46
N TRP A 203 26.16 5.11 -31.44
CA TRP A 203 27.48 5.66 -31.74
C TRP A 203 27.58 6.31 -33.12
N GLN A 204 26.68 5.99 -34.05
CA GLN A 204 26.67 6.50 -35.42
C GLN A 204 26.17 7.94 -35.54
N GLU A 205 25.36 8.46 -34.63
CA GLU A 205 24.94 9.87 -34.65
C GLU A 205 25.99 10.82 -34.07
N PHE A 206 26.88 10.33 -33.21
CA PHE A 206 27.94 11.13 -32.59
C PHE A 206 29.02 11.55 -33.61
N VAL A 207 29.27 10.72 -34.63
CA VAL A 207 30.33 10.95 -35.62
C VAL A 207 29.87 11.88 -36.77
N ARG A 208 28.59 11.97 -37.11
CA ARG A 208 28.06 12.80 -38.17
C ARG A 208 27.87 14.29 -37.83
N GLY A 209 28.03 14.67 -36.58
CA GLY A 209 27.79 16.04 -36.09
C GLY A 209 29.02 16.96 -36.05
N ILE A 210 30.21 16.53 -36.50
CA ILE A 210 31.43 17.34 -36.42
C ILE A 210 31.61 18.12 -37.73
N THR A 211 30.90 19.22 -37.86
CA THR A 211 31.21 20.27 -38.85
C THR A 211 31.94 21.42 -38.16
N ALA A 212 32.92 22.00 -38.81
CA ALA A 212 33.84 23.00 -38.25
C ALA A 212 33.16 24.25 -37.66
N LYS A 213 31.88 24.54 -38.00
CA LYS A 213 31.10 25.61 -37.42
C LYS A 213 30.60 25.34 -35.99
N ASN A 214 30.41 24.06 -35.65
CA ASN A 214 29.95 23.64 -34.31
C ASN A 214 31.08 23.51 -33.29
N LEU A 215 32.33 23.44 -33.75
CA LEU A 215 33.50 23.30 -32.88
C LEU A 215 33.73 24.57 -32.02
N LYS A 216 33.59 25.76 -32.63
CA LYS A 216 33.71 27.02 -31.87
C LYS A 216 32.66 27.18 -30.78
N GLN A 217 31.40 26.84 -31.07
CA GLN A 217 30.33 26.92 -30.08
C GLN A 217 30.50 25.87 -28.95
N LYS A 218 30.94 24.65 -29.29
CA LYS A 218 31.25 23.62 -28.29
C LYS A 218 32.45 23.99 -27.41
N ILE A 219 33.46 24.62 -27.97
CA ILE A 219 34.61 25.12 -27.19
C ILE A 219 34.17 26.26 -26.26
N ILE A 220 33.33 27.19 -26.71
CA ILE A 220 32.80 28.27 -25.86
C ILE A 220 31.89 27.71 -24.76
N GLN A 221 31.04 26.75 -25.06
CA GLN A 221 30.20 26.06 -24.03
C GLN A 221 31.04 25.27 -23.06
N PHE A 222 32.13 24.61 -23.50
CA PHE A 222 33.07 23.90 -22.64
C PHE A 222 33.77 24.89 -21.70
N TRP A 223 34.22 26.05 -22.20
CA TRP A 223 34.85 27.10 -21.37
C TRP A 223 33.85 27.73 -20.40
N GLN A 224 32.61 27.98 -20.77
CA GLN A 224 31.58 28.47 -19.87
C GLN A 224 31.21 27.44 -18.76
N SER A 225 31.10 26.16 -19.11
CA SER A 225 30.88 25.08 -18.15
C SER A 225 32.08 24.89 -17.21
N TYR A 226 33.29 25.14 -17.71
CA TYR A 226 34.52 25.08 -16.92
C TYR A 226 34.59 26.19 -15.85
N TYR A 227 34.20 27.41 -16.20
CA TYR A 227 34.16 28.51 -15.24
C TYR A 227 33.04 28.38 -14.19
N GLN A 228 31.99 27.69 -14.49
CA GLN A 228 30.83 27.48 -13.61
C GLN A 228 30.95 26.24 -12.69
N SER A 229 31.93 25.38 -12.93
CA SER A 229 32.12 24.16 -12.13
C SER A 229 32.76 24.49 -10.78
N GLN A 230 32.05 24.22 -9.68
CA GLN A 230 32.54 24.38 -8.30
C GLN A 230 33.56 23.30 -7.85
N ASN A 231 33.81 22.28 -8.66
CA ASN A 231 34.71 21.16 -8.27
C ASN A 231 36.18 21.52 -8.50
N GLN A 232 36.90 21.86 -7.43
CA GLN A 232 38.34 22.15 -7.44
C GLN A 232 39.17 21.04 -8.10
N ILE A 233 38.84 19.77 -7.87
CA ILE A 233 39.55 18.59 -8.39
C ILE A 233 39.53 18.57 -9.94
N ARG A 234 38.39 18.85 -10.56
CA ARG A 234 38.28 18.90 -12.03
C ARG A 234 39.13 20.01 -12.64
N ARG A 235 39.23 21.17 -11.98
CA ARG A 235 40.10 22.28 -12.44
C ARG A 235 41.57 21.90 -12.43
N ILE A 236 42.03 21.29 -11.33
CA ILE A 236 43.40 20.82 -11.19
C ILE A 236 43.74 19.77 -12.26
N ALA A 237 42.84 18.80 -12.45
CA ALA A 237 43.02 17.75 -13.48
C ALA A 237 43.11 18.31 -14.90
N THR A 238 42.27 19.31 -15.23
CA THR A 238 42.29 19.91 -16.57
C THR A 238 43.56 20.73 -16.82
N ILE A 239 44.02 21.49 -15.83
CA ILE A 239 45.30 22.24 -15.91
C ILE A 239 46.43 21.24 -16.13
N TYR A 240 46.49 20.15 -15.35
CA TYR A 240 47.51 19.14 -15.45
C TYR A 240 47.50 18.44 -16.81
N ALA A 241 46.32 18.06 -17.34
CA ALA A 241 46.20 17.45 -18.67
C ALA A 241 46.70 18.38 -19.79
N ILE A 242 46.40 19.68 -19.71
CA ILE A 242 46.92 20.66 -20.66
C ILE A 242 48.42 20.82 -20.58
N THR A 243 48.98 20.83 -19.36
CA THR A 243 50.44 20.90 -19.13
C THR A 243 51.16 19.67 -19.74
N VAL A 244 50.61 18.49 -19.54
CA VAL A 244 51.16 17.22 -20.10
C VAL A 244 51.11 17.24 -21.63
N LEU A 245 50.03 17.72 -22.25
CA LEU A 245 49.94 17.82 -23.70
C LEU A 245 50.93 18.84 -24.28
N ILE A 246 51.17 19.95 -23.60
CA ILE A 246 52.18 20.95 -24.03
C ILE A 246 53.59 20.34 -23.93
N LEU A 247 53.91 19.68 -22.81
CA LEU A 247 55.23 19.03 -22.63
C LEU A 247 55.44 17.89 -23.64
N TRP A 248 54.40 17.13 -23.98
CA TRP A 248 54.45 16.10 -24.98
C TRP A 248 54.78 16.64 -26.36
N PHE A 249 54.04 17.68 -26.80
CA PHE A 249 54.28 18.34 -28.07
C PHE A 249 55.69 18.95 -28.14
N PHE A 250 56.12 19.63 -27.07
CA PHE A 250 57.44 20.25 -26.98
C PHE A 250 58.53 19.16 -26.99
N GLY A 251 58.35 18.07 -26.34
CA GLY A 251 59.26 16.90 -26.34
C GLY A 251 59.45 16.35 -27.75
N ILE A 252 58.37 16.12 -28.52
CA ILE A 252 58.43 15.65 -29.89
C ILE A 252 59.29 16.58 -30.76
N VAL A 253 59.07 17.90 -30.64
CA VAL A 253 59.84 18.90 -31.40
C VAL A 253 61.30 18.89 -31.02
N LEU A 254 61.63 18.82 -29.72
CA LEU A 254 63.01 18.81 -29.23
C LEU A 254 63.76 17.56 -29.67
N TYR A 255 63.17 16.37 -29.51
CA TYR A 255 63.80 15.13 -29.96
C TYR A 255 64.04 15.11 -31.45
N ARG A 256 63.14 15.62 -32.28
CA ARG A 256 63.34 15.70 -33.74
C ARG A 256 64.41 16.73 -34.13
N LEU A 257 64.57 17.82 -33.39
CA LEU A 257 65.63 18.82 -33.65
C LEU A 257 67.04 18.33 -33.31
N TYR A 258 67.18 17.58 -32.24
CA TYR A 258 68.49 17.14 -31.72
C TYR A 258 68.92 15.75 -32.16
N TYR A 259 67.95 14.93 -32.70
CA TYR A 259 68.19 13.63 -33.32
C TYR A 259 67.64 13.61 -34.76
N PRO A 260 68.44 14.04 -35.73
CA PRO A 260 67.95 14.19 -37.13
C PRO A 260 67.54 12.87 -37.78
N ASP A 261 68.09 11.75 -37.33
CA ASP A 261 67.79 10.40 -37.83
C ASP A 261 66.50 9.79 -37.29
N ILE A 262 65.88 10.42 -36.27
CA ILE A 262 64.61 9.94 -35.66
C ILE A 262 63.42 10.35 -36.52
N THR A 263 62.60 9.38 -36.87
CA THR A 263 61.33 9.65 -37.53
C THR A 263 60.35 10.34 -36.59
N LEU A 264 59.38 11.06 -37.14
CA LEU A 264 58.34 11.75 -36.33
C LEU A 264 57.55 10.74 -35.45
N GLN A 265 57.38 9.51 -35.93
CA GLN A 265 56.70 8.46 -35.22
C GLN A 265 57.54 7.95 -34.00
N GLU A 266 58.85 7.79 -34.17
CA GLU A 266 59.75 7.41 -33.09
C GLU A 266 59.87 8.51 -32.02
N ALA A 267 59.95 9.79 -32.42
CA ALA A 267 59.97 10.92 -31.50
C ALA A 267 58.67 10.98 -30.67
N PHE A 268 57.51 10.70 -31.28
CA PHE A 268 56.24 10.58 -30.61
C PHE A 268 56.24 9.47 -29.59
N TYR A 269 56.68 8.26 -29.97
CA TYR A 269 56.76 7.12 -29.02
C TYR A 269 57.73 7.36 -27.88
N ALA A 270 58.93 7.87 -28.16
CA ALA A 270 59.92 8.18 -27.12
C ALA A 270 59.41 9.15 -26.09
N THR A 271 58.74 10.24 -26.51
CA THR A 271 58.16 11.23 -25.62
C THR A 271 56.98 10.66 -24.83
N ALA A 272 56.17 9.82 -25.46
CA ALA A 272 55.03 9.16 -24.78
C ALA A 272 55.51 8.16 -23.71
N ILE A 273 56.55 7.36 -24.00
CA ILE A 273 57.15 6.42 -23.04
C ILE A 273 57.74 7.17 -21.83
N LEU A 274 58.45 8.26 -22.06
CA LEU A 274 58.98 9.09 -20.98
C LEU A 274 57.88 9.69 -20.09
N LEU A 275 56.78 10.15 -20.70
CA LEU A 275 55.61 10.66 -19.98
C LEU A 275 54.86 9.59 -19.21
N LEU A 276 54.87 8.33 -19.66
CA LEU A 276 54.24 7.21 -18.95
C LEU A 276 55.13 6.61 -17.84
N GLY A 277 56.28 7.19 -17.56
CA GLY A 277 57.13 6.80 -16.44
C GLY A 277 58.42 6.07 -16.80
N GLY A 278 58.78 6.01 -18.06
CA GLY A 278 60.14 5.72 -18.55
C GLY A 278 60.70 4.34 -18.33
N TYR A 279 59.99 3.41 -17.72
CA TYR A 279 60.46 2.03 -17.60
C TYR A 279 59.57 1.13 -18.45
N GLY A 280 60.13 0.84 -19.62
CA GLY A 280 59.52 -0.03 -20.61
C GLY A 280 59.14 -1.36 -19.98
N ASP A 281 58.50 -2.15 -20.66
CA ASP A 281 57.97 -3.49 -20.49
C ASP A 281 56.48 -3.61 -20.19
N LEU A 282 55.72 -2.55 -20.13
CA LEU A 282 54.26 -2.72 -20.18
C LEU A 282 53.71 -3.11 -21.57
N PHE A 283 54.55 -2.96 -22.62
CA PHE A 283 54.16 -3.30 -24.00
C PHE A 283 55.19 -4.15 -24.75
N GLY A 284 56.00 -4.96 -24.04
CA GLY A 284 56.91 -5.94 -24.65
C GLY A 284 57.91 -5.37 -25.67
N GLY A 285 59.10 -5.06 -25.21
CA GLY A 285 60.31 -5.09 -26.07
C GLY A 285 60.31 -4.17 -27.27
N VAL A 286 60.26 -2.85 -27.08
CA VAL A 286 60.94 -1.98 -28.02
C VAL A 286 62.37 -1.79 -27.52
N GLU A 287 63.24 -2.73 -27.83
CA GLU A 287 64.68 -2.49 -27.77
C GLU A 287 65.00 -1.31 -28.69
N PHE A 288 65.16 -0.13 -28.10
CA PHE A 288 65.88 0.94 -28.76
C PHE A 288 67.31 0.46 -28.96
N SER A 289 67.58 -0.15 -30.10
CA SER A 289 68.93 -0.47 -30.55
C SER A 289 69.69 0.84 -30.79
N LEU A 290 70.18 1.42 -29.72
CA LEU A 290 71.21 2.45 -29.75
C LEU A 290 72.56 1.80 -30.19
N GLN A 291 72.56 1.17 -31.37
CA GLN A 291 73.81 0.55 -31.99
C GLN A 291 74.39 1.42 -33.10
N SER A 292 74.06 2.72 -33.11
CA SER A 292 74.89 3.66 -33.84
C SER A 292 75.47 4.65 -32.86
N GLU A 293 76.79 4.71 -32.69
CA GLU A 293 77.45 5.73 -31.92
C GLU A 293 76.89 7.09 -32.33
N PRO A 294 76.32 7.91 -31.40
CA PRO A 294 75.79 9.19 -31.76
C PRO A 294 76.96 10.10 -32.11
N SER A 295 77.10 10.46 -33.34
CA SER A 295 78.10 11.43 -33.83
C SER A 295 77.70 12.87 -33.44
N GLY A 296 77.00 13.04 -32.34
CA GLY A 296 76.54 14.33 -31.80
C GLY A 296 76.59 14.36 -30.27
N TYR A 297 77.25 15.36 -29.69
CA TYR A 297 77.27 15.63 -28.26
C TYR A 297 75.84 15.91 -27.76
N ILE A 298 75.24 14.99 -26.95
CA ILE A 298 73.92 15.21 -26.36
C ILE A 298 74.01 16.26 -25.29
N PRO A 299 73.40 17.40 -25.41
CA PRO A 299 73.47 18.46 -24.42
C PRO A 299 72.96 17.99 -23.05
N TRP A 300 73.65 18.31 -22.00
CA TRP A 300 73.30 17.92 -20.62
C TRP A 300 71.91 18.36 -20.22
N TRP A 301 71.41 19.51 -20.70
CA TRP A 301 70.06 20.03 -20.44
C TRP A 301 68.96 19.16 -21.06
N LEU A 302 69.18 18.45 -22.18
CA LEU A 302 68.22 17.55 -22.79
C LEU A 302 68.02 16.30 -21.89
N ARG A 303 69.06 15.85 -21.19
CA ARG A 303 68.96 14.77 -20.20
C ARG A 303 68.13 15.22 -18.99
N PHE A 304 68.31 16.45 -18.52
CA PHE A 304 67.47 17.01 -17.46
C PHE A 304 66.05 17.23 -17.89
N PHE A 305 65.80 17.65 -19.14
CA PHE A 305 64.48 17.73 -19.70
C PHE A 305 63.76 16.37 -19.74
N SER A 306 64.45 15.27 -20.19
CA SER A 306 63.91 13.93 -20.17
C SER A 306 63.56 13.47 -18.76
N LEU A 307 64.41 13.75 -17.75
CA LEU A 307 64.12 13.45 -16.37
C LEU A 307 62.90 14.22 -15.85
N GLY A 308 62.82 15.52 -16.18
CA GLY A 308 61.67 16.37 -15.84
C GLY A 308 60.36 15.85 -16.48
N LEU A 309 60.44 15.39 -17.72
CA LEU A 309 59.29 14.80 -18.44
C LEU A 309 58.80 13.52 -17.76
N THR A 310 59.72 12.64 -17.33
CA THR A 310 59.39 11.40 -16.62
C THR A 310 58.75 11.70 -15.25
N LEU A 311 59.31 12.61 -14.46
CA LEU A 311 58.75 13.01 -13.16
C LEU A 311 57.36 13.60 -13.31
N THR A 312 57.18 14.47 -14.32
CA THR A 312 55.84 15.06 -14.59
C THR A 312 54.82 14.02 -15.02
N GLY A 313 55.27 13.03 -15.81
CA GLY A 313 54.42 11.91 -16.23
C GLY A 313 53.99 11.02 -15.07
N GLN A 314 54.91 10.67 -14.16
CA GLN A 314 54.57 9.90 -12.95
C GLN A 314 53.57 10.65 -12.04
N ALA A 315 53.77 11.96 -11.87
CA ALA A 315 52.82 12.75 -11.15
C ALA A 315 51.44 12.79 -11.82
N PHE A 316 51.38 12.82 -13.16
CA PHE A 316 50.12 12.73 -13.92
C PHE A 316 49.41 11.39 -13.70
N VAL A 317 50.13 10.27 -13.75
CA VAL A 317 49.56 8.95 -13.47
C VAL A 317 48.99 8.90 -12.04
N GLY A 318 49.71 9.46 -11.06
CA GLY A 318 49.21 9.56 -9.69
C GLY A 318 47.90 10.38 -9.56
N VAL A 319 47.82 11.51 -10.25
CA VAL A 319 46.58 12.31 -10.31
C VAL A 319 45.45 11.55 -11.01
N LEU A 320 45.75 10.80 -12.08
CA LEU A 320 44.77 9.98 -12.79
C LEU A 320 44.20 8.88 -11.87
N TYR A 321 45.08 8.19 -11.12
CA TYR A 321 44.62 7.22 -10.12
C TYR A 321 43.72 7.86 -9.04
N ALA A 322 44.09 9.03 -8.53
CA ALA A 322 43.30 9.76 -7.55
C ALA A 322 41.93 10.13 -8.12
N LEU A 323 41.87 10.59 -9.39
CA LEU A 323 40.59 10.92 -10.05
C LEU A 323 39.71 9.70 -10.31
N VAL A 324 40.30 8.59 -10.74
CA VAL A 324 39.58 7.33 -10.96
C VAL A 324 39.04 6.82 -9.62
N THR A 325 39.88 6.85 -8.58
CA THR A 325 39.46 6.43 -7.23
C THR A 325 38.36 7.34 -6.69
N ASP A 326 38.49 8.66 -6.82
CA ASP A 326 37.47 9.62 -6.40
C ASP A 326 36.16 9.41 -7.20
N ALA A 327 36.24 9.20 -8.51
CA ALA A 327 35.08 8.91 -9.34
C ALA A 327 34.39 7.59 -8.95
N LEU A 328 35.15 6.54 -8.63
CA LEU A 328 34.63 5.26 -8.18
C LEU A 328 33.99 5.36 -6.80
N VAL A 329 34.64 6.04 -5.87
CA VAL A 329 34.12 6.26 -4.52
C VAL A 329 32.89 7.16 -4.57
N THR A 330 32.97 8.28 -5.28
CA THR A 330 31.86 9.24 -5.40
C THR A 330 30.68 8.62 -6.17
N SER A 331 30.91 7.82 -7.21
CA SER A 331 29.84 7.12 -7.93
C SER A 331 29.12 6.10 -7.05
N ARG A 332 29.85 5.36 -6.22
CA ARG A 332 29.24 4.45 -5.24
C ARG A 332 28.41 5.21 -4.21
N PHE A 333 28.90 6.33 -3.68
CA PHE A 333 28.16 7.15 -2.72
C PHE A 333 27.01 7.93 -3.36
N GLN A 334 27.10 8.36 -4.60
CA GLN A 334 26.00 9.04 -5.31
C GLN A 334 24.86 8.09 -5.69
N PHE A 335 25.17 6.82 -6.02
CA PHE A 335 24.12 5.80 -6.21
C PHE A 335 23.33 5.52 -4.92
N PHE A 336 23.95 5.64 -3.75
CA PHE A 336 23.27 5.49 -2.47
C PHE A 336 22.57 6.77 -1.99
N ASN A 337 22.91 7.94 -2.53
CA ASN A 337 22.44 9.23 -1.99
C ASN A 337 21.49 10.02 -2.92
N SER A 338 21.23 9.55 -4.14
CA SER A 338 20.30 10.26 -5.03
C SER A 338 18.93 9.60 -5.02
N ARG A 339 17.92 10.33 -4.53
CA ARG A 339 16.52 9.93 -4.67
C ARG A 339 16.15 9.83 -6.15
N PRO A 340 15.20 8.96 -6.53
CA PRO A 340 14.80 8.79 -7.92
C PRO A 340 14.24 10.08 -8.53
N PRO A 341 14.25 10.22 -9.87
CA PRO A 341 13.69 11.38 -10.54
C PRO A 341 12.17 11.45 -10.37
N ILE A 342 11.63 12.66 -10.45
CA ILE A 342 10.19 12.91 -10.31
C ILE A 342 9.43 12.24 -11.46
N PRO A 343 8.37 11.48 -11.18
CA PRO A 343 7.56 10.82 -12.19
C PRO A 343 6.92 11.83 -13.15
N GLN A 344 6.82 11.47 -14.44
CA GLN A 344 6.32 12.39 -15.47
C GLN A 344 4.80 12.41 -15.57
N ARG A 345 4.10 11.33 -15.16
CA ARG A 345 2.64 11.19 -15.28
C ARG A 345 2.09 10.15 -14.33
N ASN A 346 0.80 10.20 -14.06
CA ASN A 346 0.02 9.22 -13.28
C ASN A 346 0.60 8.92 -11.88
N HIS A 347 1.12 9.95 -11.22
CA HIS A 347 1.73 9.85 -9.90
C HIS A 347 0.90 10.58 -8.85
N VAL A 348 1.10 10.21 -7.61
CA VAL A 348 0.49 10.84 -6.44
C VAL A 348 1.47 11.86 -5.86
N VAL A 349 0.99 13.08 -5.60
CA VAL A 349 1.77 14.11 -4.90
C VAL A 349 1.36 14.13 -3.44
N ILE A 350 2.31 13.96 -2.52
CA ILE A 350 2.05 13.99 -1.08
C ILE A 350 2.69 15.23 -0.49
N ILE A 351 1.91 16.06 0.17
CA ILE A 351 2.34 17.30 0.79
C ILE A 351 2.19 17.20 2.31
N GLY A 352 3.29 17.46 3.04
CA GLY A 352 3.33 17.29 4.48
C GLY A 352 3.73 15.87 4.88
N LEU A 353 5.05 15.56 4.84
CA LEU A 353 5.58 14.24 5.20
C LEU A 353 5.82 14.13 6.72
N ASN A 354 4.78 14.43 7.51
CA ASN A 354 4.70 14.08 8.91
C ASN A 354 4.46 12.56 9.08
N ARG A 355 4.18 12.07 10.29
CA ARG A 355 3.93 10.64 10.54
C ARG A 355 2.85 10.05 9.62
N LEU A 356 1.74 10.80 9.41
CA LEU A 356 0.65 10.37 8.53
C LEU A 356 1.12 10.33 7.07
N GLY A 357 1.76 11.41 6.59
CA GLY A 357 2.24 11.50 5.22
C GLY A 357 3.26 10.43 4.87
N LEU A 358 4.18 10.12 5.79
CA LEU A 358 5.14 9.02 5.62
C LEU A 358 4.45 7.65 5.54
N ARG A 359 3.41 7.44 6.36
CA ARG A 359 2.68 6.17 6.34
C ARG A 359 1.83 6.02 5.06
N VAL A 360 1.17 7.10 4.61
CA VAL A 360 0.46 7.13 3.32
C VAL A 360 1.43 6.85 2.17
N ALA A 361 2.62 7.48 2.18
CA ALA A 361 3.64 7.24 1.17
C ALA A 361 4.12 5.78 1.16
N ALA A 362 4.35 5.18 2.33
CA ALA A 362 4.74 3.77 2.43
C ALA A 362 3.65 2.84 1.87
N LEU A 363 2.39 3.07 2.21
CA LEU A 363 1.26 2.29 1.68
C LEU A 363 1.14 2.42 0.15
N LEU A 364 1.31 3.62 -0.39
CA LEU A 364 1.29 3.82 -1.85
C LEU A 364 2.47 3.16 -2.56
N GLN A 365 3.66 3.09 -1.91
CA GLN A 365 4.80 2.31 -2.43
C GLN A 365 4.53 0.81 -2.42
N GLU A 366 3.95 0.27 -1.35
CA GLU A 366 3.51 -1.14 -1.28
C GLU A 366 2.54 -1.49 -2.42
N LEU A 367 1.72 -0.51 -2.83
CA LEU A 367 0.79 -0.61 -3.96
C LEU A 367 1.44 -0.30 -5.33
N ASN A 368 2.77 -0.15 -5.39
CA ASN A 368 3.52 0.18 -6.60
C ASN A 368 3.06 1.46 -7.33
N GLN A 369 2.47 2.42 -6.59
CA GLN A 369 2.06 3.70 -7.16
C GLN A 369 3.23 4.67 -7.26
N PRO A 370 3.50 5.26 -8.45
CA PRO A 370 4.46 6.34 -8.56
C PRO A 370 4.04 7.52 -7.67
N LEU A 371 4.95 8.03 -6.87
CA LEU A 371 4.66 9.13 -5.96
C LEU A 371 5.81 10.12 -5.87
N VAL A 372 5.52 11.33 -5.40
CA VAL A 372 6.49 12.37 -5.07
C VAL A 372 6.09 13.07 -3.79
N GLY A 373 7.05 13.30 -2.91
CA GLY A 373 6.82 14.00 -1.65
C GLY A 373 7.29 15.46 -1.70
N ILE A 374 6.52 16.34 -1.06
CA ILE A 374 6.93 17.73 -0.77
C ILE A 374 6.96 17.88 0.75
N HIS A 375 8.09 18.38 1.26
CA HIS A 375 8.23 18.66 2.68
C HIS A 375 9.08 19.92 2.93
N THR A 376 8.81 20.63 4.01
CA THR A 376 9.51 21.87 4.34
C THR A 376 10.96 21.64 4.74
N THR A 377 11.28 20.49 5.34
CA THR A 377 12.61 20.11 5.79
C THR A 377 13.12 18.85 5.10
N THR A 378 14.44 18.66 5.11
CA THR A 378 15.05 17.43 4.60
C THR A 378 14.68 16.24 5.49
N LEU A 379 14.23 15.15 4.87
CA LEU A 379 14.04 13.87 5.55
C LEU A 379 15.35 13.08 5.61
N ASP A 380 15.47 12.22 6.63
CA ASP A 380 16.56 11.25 6.70
C ASP A 380 16.61 10.43 5.40
N GLN A 381 17.82 10.19 4.91
CA GLN A 381 18.06 9.49 3.63
C GLN A 381 17.52 8.06 3.62
N ASN A 382 17.47 7.42 4.79
CA ASN A 382 16.92 6.07 4.94
C ASN A 382 15.39 6.04 4.98
N THR A 383 14.74 7.20 5.09
CA THR A 383 13.28 7.30 5.12
C THR A 383 12.76 7.34 3.68
N LEU A 384 12.10 6.27 3.25
CA LEU A 384 11.54 6.10 1.90
C LEU A 384 12.55 6.48 0.80
N PRO A 385 13.67 5.75 0.66
CA PRO A 385 14.76 6.08 -0.26
C PRO A 385 14.31 6.10 -1.73
N ASP A 386 13.33 5.27 -2.08
CA ASP A 386 12.80 5.14 -3.44
C ASP A 386 11.73 6.21 -3.79
N MET A 387 11.46 7.16 -2.89
CA MET A 387 10.53 8.24 -3.13
C MET A 387 11.27 9.53 -3.54
N PRO A 388 10.94 10.13 -4.70
CA PRO A 388 11.37 11.49 -5.02
C PRO A 388 10.89 12.48 -3.95
N LEU A 389 11.77 13.36 -3.49
CA LEU A 389 11.47 14.36 -2.48
C LEU A 389 11.88 15.75 -2.96
N ILE A 390 10.96 16.70 -2.84
CA ILE A 390 11.23 18.11 -3.02
C ILE A 390 11.18 18.79 -1.65
N VAL A 391 12.27 19.46 -1.31
CA VAL A 391 12.36 20.22 -0.06
C VAL A 391 12.07 21.69 -0.35
N GLY A 392 11.14 22.25 0.37
CA GLY A 392 10.76 23.68 0.27
C GLY A 392 9.30 23.92 0.62
N ASN A 393 8.89 25.19 0.51
CA ASN A 393 7.51 25.57 0.73
C ASN A 393 6.63 24.96 -0.38
N ALA A 394 5.51 24.36 -0.01
CA ALA A 394 4.61 23.69 -0.94
C ALA A 394 4.08 24.64 -2.03
N THR A 395 3.71 25.87 -1.67
CA THR A 395 3.21 26.88 -2.61
C THR A 395 4.18 27.20 -3.75
N GLU A 396 5.49 27.20 -3.47
CA GLU A 396 6.54 27.48 -4.46
C GLU A 396 6.97 26.24 -5.25
N THR A 397 6.76 25.06 -4.70
CA THR A 397 7.28 23.80 -5.27
C THR A 397 6.25 23.02 -6.08
N LEU A 398 4.96 23.37 -6.01
CA LEU A 398 3.89 22.72 -6.78
C LEU A 398 4.17 22.63 -8.29
N ALA A 399 4.77 23.67 -8.87
CA ALA A 399 5.13 23.67 -10.30
C ALA A 399 6.22 22.64 -10.67
N LYS A 400 7.03 22.20 -9.69
CA LYS A 400 8.16 21.29 -9.91
C LYS A 400 7.76 19.80 -9.89
N VAL A 401 6.55 19.47 -9.46
CA VAL A 401 6.07 18.07 -9.31
C VAL A 401 5.27 17.55 -10.51
N ASN A 402 5.32 18.18 -11.67
CA ASN A 402 4.54 17.79 -12.85
C ASN A 402 3.03 17.67 -12.54
N LEU A 403 2.49 18.62 -11.79
CA LEU A 403 1.14 18.62 -11.26
C LEU A 403 0.06 18.45 -12.35
N SER A 404 0.28 19.01 -13.53
CA SER A 404 -0.63 18.91 -14.69
C SER A 404 -0.89 17.48 -15.16
N ARG A 405 -0.06 16.53 -14.75
CA ARG A 405 -0.14 15.10 -15.10
C ARG A 405 -0.21 14.19 -13.86
N ALA A 406 -0.38 14.78 -12.69
CA ALA A 406 -0.57 14.03 -11.46
C ALA A 406 -1.96 13.39 -11.43
N LYS A 407 -2.06 12.20 -10.86
CA LYS A 407 -3.30 11.46 -10.64
C LYS A 407 -4.10 12.08 -9.49
N SER A 408 -3.43 12.35 -8.39
CA SER A 408 -4.03 12.89 -7.18
C SER A 408 -3.02 13.66 -6.34
N ILE A 409 -3.53 14.48 -5.44
CA ILE A 409 -2.77 15.24 -4.45
C ILE A 409 -3.31 14.93 -3.07
N VAL A 410 -2.41 14.59 -2.16
CA VAL A 410 -2.73 14.28 -0.76
C VAL A 410 -2.07 15.33 0.14
N LEU A 411 -2.90 16.11 0.79
CA LEU A 411 -2.51 17.19 1.69
C LEU A 411 -2.67 16.70 3.13
N VAL A 412 -1.58 16.37 3.79
CA VAL A 412 -1.56 15.78 5.14
C VAL A 412 -0.73 16.59 6.14
N GLY A 413 -0.55 17.88 5.86
CA GLY A 413 0.01 18.85 6.80
C GLY A 413 -0.76 18.89 8.13
N ASP A 414 -0.16 19.50 9.15
CA ASP A 414 -0.79 19.60 10.48
C ASP A 414 -1.67 20.84 10.64
N ASP A 415 -1.67 21.76 9.69
CA ASP A 415 -2.55 22.93 9.65
C ASP A 415 -3.67 22.77 8.62
N ASN A 416 -4.93 22.89 9.08
CA ASN A 416 -6.11 22.74 8.23
C ASN A 416 -6.22 23.82 7.15
N MET A 417 -5.85 25.07 7.50
CA MET A 417 -5.96 26.21 6.59
C MET A 417 -4.87 26.17 5.53
N GLU A 418 -3.65 25.79 5.92
CA GLU A 418 -2.53 25.58 4.98
C GLU A 418 -2.87 24.46 3.98
N ASN A 419 -3.41 23.33 4.46
CA ASN A 419 -3.86 22.24 3.59
C ASN A 419 -4.92 22.71 2.59
N LEU A 420 -5.89 23.51 3.04
CA LEU A 420 -6.95 24.03 2.18
C LEU A 420 -6.38 25.01 1.14
N GLU A 421 -5.53 25.95 1.55
CA GLU A 421 -4.89 26.92 0.65
C GLU A 421 -4.12 26.23 -0.47
N ILE A 422 -3.23 25.31 -0.10
CA ILE A 422 -2.43 24.55 -1.07
C ILE A 422 -3.35 23.72 -1.99
N GLY A 423 -4.41 23.13 -1.44
CA GLY A 423 -5.39 22.37 -2.20
C GLY A 423 -6.11 23.19 -3.26
N LEU A 424 -6.56 24.38 -2.91
CA LEU A 424 -7.21 25.31 -3.84
C LEU A 424 -6.23 25.77 -4.92
N MET A 425 -4.98 26.09 -4.58
CA MET A 425 -3.94 26.42 -5.55
C MET A 425 -3.67 25.25 -6.52
N ALA A 426 -3.58 24.05 -5.99
CA ALA A 426 -3.34 22.85 -6.78
C ALA A 426 -4.51 22.56 -7.75
N HIS A 427 -5.75 22.72 -7.30
CA HIS A 427 -6.95 22.58 -8.14
C HIS A 427 -7.01 23.65 -9.23
N ALA A 428 -6.62 24.90 -8.91
CA ALA A 428 -6.54 25.96 -9.90
C ALA A 428 -5.50 25.64 -11.01
N MET A 429 -4.41 24.96 -10.68
CA MET A 429 -3.37 24.54 -11.64
C MET A 429 -3.80 23.30 -12.45
N ASN A 430 -4.54 22.37 -11.86
CA ASN A 430 -5.05 21.17 -12.52
C ASN A 430 -6.42 20.74 -11.96
N PRO A 431 -7.53 21.21 -12.54
CA PRO A 431 -8.88 20.86 -12.11
C PRO A 431 -9.23 19.36 -12.23
N ALA A 432 -8.49 18.60 -13.04
CA ALA A 432 -8.73 17.18 -13.25
C ALA A 432 -8.09 16.28 -12.16
N THR A 433 -7.21 16.83 -11.33
CA THR A 433 -6.52 16.07 -10.28
C THR A 433 -7.45 15.85 -9.09
N SER A 434 -7.54 14.61 -8.62
CA SER A 434 -8.25 14.28 -7.38
C SER A 434 -7.55 14.91 -6.18
N LEU A 435 -8.31 15.62 -5.36
CA LEU A 435 -7.79 16.38 -4.22
C LEU A 435 -8.22 15.74 -2.92
N ILE A 436 -7.26 15.34 -2.08
CA ILE A 436 -7.50 14.74 -0.77
C ILE A 436 -6.90 15.65 0.31
N ILE A 437 -7.75 16.17 1.18
CA ILE A 437 -7.38 17.13 2.22
C ILE A 437 -7.58 16.51 3.59
N ARG A 438 -6.53 16.51 4.41
CA ARG A 438 -6.63 16.17 5.82
C ARG A 438 -7.24 17.31 6.61
N SER A 439 -8.22 16.97 7.44
CA SER A 439 -8.71 17.79 8.55
C SER A 439 -8.35 17.14 9.89
N GLN A 440 -8.07 17.95 10.88
CA GLN A 440 -7.93 17.51 12.27
C GLN A 440 -9.24 17.59 13.04
N ASP A 441 -10.18 18.40 12.56
CA ASP A 441 -11.45 18.70 13.18
C ASP A 441 -12.61 18.24 12.28
N ARG A 442 -13.55 17.51 12.87
CA ARG A 442 -14.73 17.02 12.16
C ARG A 442 -15.63 18.15 11.70
N HIS A 443 -15.87 19.17 12.54
CA HIS A 443 -16.71 20.32 12.17
C HIS A 443 -16.13 21.08 10.97
N PHE A 444 -14.80 21.25 10.93
CA PHE A 444 -14.13 21.83 9.77
C PHE A 444 -14.36 20.97 8.52
N SER A 445 -14.19 19.64 8.63
CA SER A 445 -14.44 18.72 7.54
C SER A 445 -15.87 18.79 7.02
N ASP A 446 -16.85 18.73 7.91
CA ASP A 446 -18.28 18.72 7.58
C ASP A 446 -18.73 20.05 6.95
N ASN A 447 -18.12 21.18 7.35
CA ASN A 447 -18.42 22.50 6.78
C ASN A 447 -17.75 22.72 5.41
N ILE A 448 -16.56 22.19 5.20
CA ILE A 448 -15.76 22.43 3.99
C ILE A 448 -16.13 21.47 2.85
N ALA A 449 -16.41 20.22 3.16
CA ALA A 449 -16.69 19.20 2.14
C ALA A 449 -17.84 19.57 1.18
N PRO A 450 -18.98 20.15 1.63
CA PRO A 450 -20.05 20.55 0.72
C PRO A 450 -19.68 21.73 -0.19
N LEU A 451 -18.73 22.59 0.23
CA LEU A 451 -18.31 23.76 -0.53
C LEU A 451 -17.36 23.38 -1.68
N PHE A 452 -16.62 22.27 -1.53
CA PHE A 452 -15.65 21.81 -2.52
C PHE A 452 -15.92 20.36 -2.93
N PRO A 453 -16.95 20.08 -3.75
CA PRO A 453 -17.38 18.73 -4.11
C PRO A 453 -16.33 17.95 -4.93
N TYR A 454 -15.30 18.63 -5.45
CA TYR A 454 -14.16 18.04 -6.14
C TYR A 454 -13.03 17.60 -5.20
N ALA A 455 -13.15 17.91 -3.90
CA ALA A 455 -12.17 17.55 -2.88
C ALA A 455 -12.74 16.55 -1.89
N GLN A 456 -11.98 15.54 -1.53
CA GLN A 456 -12.29 14.65 -0.42
C GLN A 456 -11.62 15.19 0.86
N VAL A 457 -12.42 15.69 1.79
CA VAL A 457 -11.93 16.17 3.08
C VAL A 457 -12.11 15.06 4.10
N LEU A 458 -10.99 14.55 4.64
CA LEU A 458 -10.97 13.41 5.55
C LEU A 458 -10.49 13.83 6.95
N CYS A 459 -11.32 13.55 7.97
CA CYS A 459 -10.93 13.74 9.36
C CYS A 459 -10.29 12.47 9.92
N GLY A 460 -8.96 12.50 10.12
CA GLY A 460 -8.21 11.35 10.64
C GLY A 460 -8.63 10.91 12.04
N ALA A 461 -9.07 11.83 12.89
CA ALA A 461 -9.57 11.54 14.23
C ALA A 461 -10.90 10.79 14.18
N ALA A 462 -11.84 11.22 13.34
CA ALA A 462 -13.13 10.55 13.16
C ALA A 462 -12.95 9.10 12.64
N LEU A 463 -12.12 8.92 11.61
CA LEU A 463 -11.81 7.60 11.05
C LEU A 463 -11.21 6.64 12.09
N SER A 464 -10.37 7.16 12.99
CA SER A 464 -9.74 6.33 14.03
C SER A 464 -10.70 5.99 15.16
N ALA A 465 -11.59 6.91 15.55
CA ALA A 465 -12.53 6.74 16.66
C ALA A 465 -13.43 5.51 16.48
N GLU A 466 -13.83 5.22 15.25
CA GLU A 466 -14.66 4.07 14.91
C GLU A 466 -13.97 2.73 15.25
N VAL A 467 -12.67 2.61 14.97
CA VAL A 467 -11.89 1.41 15.30
C VAL A 467 -11.80 1.22 16.82
N PHE A 468 -11.56 2.31 17.58
CA PHE A 468 -11.52 2.25 19.03
C PHE A 468 -12.86 1.82 19.62
N ALA A 469 -13.96 2.36 19.10
CA ALA A 469 -15.29 2.00 19.52
C ALA A 469 -15.60 0.51 19.26
N CYS A 470 -15.25 0.02 18.06
CA CYS A 470 -15.45 -1.38 17.70
C CYS A 470 -14.62 -2.33 18.56
N ALA A 471 -13.38 -1.98 18.87
CA ALA A 471 -12.51 -2.78 19.73
C ALA A 471 -13.08 -2.93 21.16
N ALA A 472 -13.92 -2.01 21.60
CA ALA A 472 -14.56 -2.09 22.91
C ALA A 472 -15.56 -3.25 23.03
N PHE A 473 -16.08 -3.75 21.92
CA PHE A 473 -16.99 -4.90 21.90
C PHE A 473 -16.30 -6.26 22.09
N GLY A 474 -14.99 -6.33 22.09
CA GLY A 474 -14.26 -7.58 22.39
C GLY A 474 -13.57 -8.22 21.20
N GLU A 475 -13.72 -7.65 20.00
CA GLU A 475 -13.28 -8.24 18.76
C GLU A 475 -11.86 -7.80 18.37
N ASN A 476 -11.13 -8.70 17.67
CA ASN A 476 -9.85 -8.36 17.07
C ASN A 476 -10.09 -7.75 15.67
N VAL A 477 -10.26 -6.42 15.61
CA VAL A 477 -10.46 -5.70 14.37
C VAL A 477 -9.12 -5.47 13.68
N LEU A 478 -8.92 -6.08 12.51
CA LEU A 478 -7.70 -5.97 11.71
C LEU A 478 -7.72 -4.75 10.79
N SER A 479 -8.88 -4.41 10.22
CA SER A 479 -9.08 -3.29 9.31
C SER A 479 -10.55 -2.90 9.26
N LEU A 480 -10.84 -1.76 8.62
CA LEU A 480 -12.21 -1.33 8.35
C LEU A 480 -12.29 -0.56 7.03
N PHE A 481 -13.49 -0.50 6.47
CA PHE A 481 -13.83 0.33 5.33
C PHE A 481 -15.31 0.73 5.36
N HIS A 482 -15.68 1.77 4.60
CA HIS A 482 -17.05 2.22 4.50
C HIS A 482 -17.76 1.57 3.31
N LEU A 483 -18.89 0.96 3.58
CA LEU A 483 -19.81 0.44 2.57
C LEU A 483 -21.12 1.21 2.65
N SER A 484 -21.32 2.13 1.71
CA SER A 484 -22.44 3.10 1.76
C SER A 484 -22.40 3.92 3.05
N GLU A 485 -23.40 3.85 3.91
CA GLU A 485 -23.46 4.56 5.20
C GLU A 485 -22.98 3.69 6.39
N GLN A 486 -22.50 2.48 6.12
CA GLN A 486 -22.11 1.54 7.17
C GLN A 486 -20.60 1.33 7.21
N ILE A 487 -20.11 1.12 8.43
CA ILE A 487 -18.74 0.68 8.68
C ILE A 487 -18.72 -0.84 8.67
N VAL A 488 -17.89 -1.38 7.81
CA VAL A 488 -17.61 -2.83 7.75
C VAL A 488 -16.21 -3.07 8.29
N MET A 489 -16.12 -3.93 9.29
CA MET A 489 -14.89 -4.30 9.96
C MET A 489 -14.40 -5.65 9.48
N VAL A 490 -13.10 -5.78 9.33
CA VAL A 490 -12.39 -7.05 9.11
C VAL A 490 -12.03 -7.57 10.49
N THR A 491 -12.73 -8.60 10.97
CA THR A 491 -12.64 -9.06 12.34
C THR A 491 -12.18 -10.52 12.39
N GLU A 492 -11.23 -10.80 13.26
CA GLU A 492 -10.66 -12.12 13.46
C GLU A 492 -11.23 -12.79 14.70
N TYR A 493 -11.63 -14.05 14.55
CA TYR A 493 -12.08 -14.93 15.61
C TYR A 493 -11.16 -16.14 15.70
N LYS A 494 -10.77 -16.49 16.92
CA LYS A 494 -10.19 -17.78 17.25
C LYS A 494 -11.24 -18.53 18.07
N ILE A 495 -11.79 -19.59 17.49
CA ILE A 495 -12.93 -20.30 18.07
C ILE A 495 -12.50 -21.04 19.34
N GLU A 496 -13.21 -20.80 20.42
CA GLU A 496 -13.01 -21.48 21.71
C GLU A 496 -14.15 -22.46 22.02
N ASP A 497 -13.91 -23.37 22.98
CA ASP A 497 -14.97 -24.22 23.47
C ASP A 497 -16.03 -23.37 24.20
N GLY A 498 -17.27 -23.43 23.73
CA GLY A 498 -18.36 -22.62 24.27
C GLY A 498 -18.67 -21.32 23.53
N ASP A 499 -17.87 -20.97 22.50
CA ASP A 499 -18.18 -19.83 21.64
C ASP A 499 -19.49 -20.03 20.87
N THR A 500 -20.18 -18.90 20.62
CA THR A 500 -21.42 -18.86 19.83
C THR A 500 -21.24 -19.37 18.39
N LEU A 501 -20.01 -19.34 17.87
CA LEU A 501 -19.64 -19.78 16.51
C LEU A 501 -19.26 -21.27 16.46
N ASN A 502 -18.96 -21.90 17.59
CA ASN A 502 -18.50 -23.28 17.64
C ASN A 502 -19.60 -24.25 17.22
N GLY A 503 -19.28 -25.19 16.32
CA GLY A 503 -20.22 -26.21 15.84
C GLY A 503 -21.17 -25.75 14.74
N LEU A 504 -21.09 -24.47 14.29
CA LEU A 504 -21.94 -23.95 13.22
C LEU A 504 -21.28 -24.12 11.84
N LEU A 505 -22.12 -24.21 10.79
CA LEU A 505 -21.68 -24.07 9.40
C LEU A 505 -21.36 -22.63 9.09
N LEU A 506 -20.39 -22.38 8.22
CA LEU A 506 -20.10 -21.03 7.71
C LEU A 506 -21.31 -20.36 7.07
N SER A 507 -22.23 -21.13 6.47
CA SER A 507 -23.51 -20.62 5.97
C SER A 507 -24.44 -20.11 7.07
N GLU A 508 -24.48 -20.80 8.21
CA GLU A 508 -25.27 -20.38 9.37
C GLU A 508 -24.69 -19.11 10.00
N ILE A 509 -23.36 -19.03 10.07
CA ILE A 509 -22.66 -17.84 10.57
C ILE A 509 -22.87 -16.67 9.62
N ALA A 510 -22.66 -16.86 8.32
CA ALA A 510 -22.77 -15.83 7.31
C ALA A 510 -24.17 -15.21 7.29
N TYR A 511 -25.19 -16.02 7.16
CA TYR A 511 -26.56 -15.53 6.99
C TYR A 511 -27.24 -15.25 8.33
N GLY A 512 -26.90 -15.99 9.39
CA GLY A 512 -27.49 -15.84 10.71
C GLY A 512 -27.02 -14.58 11.43
N TYR A 513 -25.73 -14.30 11.35
CA TYR A 513 -25.16 -13.09 11.95
C TYR A 513 -24.97 -11.93 10.96
N ASN A 514 -25.29 -12.13 9.68
CA ASN A 514 -25.09 -11.15 8.61
C ASN A 514 -23.62 -10.73 8.48
N VAL A 515 -22.70 -11.71 8.34
CA VAL A 515 -21.26 -11.51 8.20
C VAL A 515 -20.73 -12.27 7.00
N VAL A 516 -19.66 -11.76 6.36
CA VAL A 516 -19.06 -12.41 5.19
C VAL A 516 -17.74 -13.07 5.57
N PRO A 517 -17.66 -14.42 5.62
CA PRO A 517 -16.42 -15.15 5.82
C PRO A 517 -15.44 -14.90 4.67
N ILE A 518 -14.22 -14.42 4.97
CA ILE A 518 -13.17 -14.12 3.98
C ILE A 518 -11.92 -14.95 4.14
N LEU A 519 -11.63 -15.47 5.35
CA LEU A 519 -10.53 -16.39 5.60
C LEU A 519 -10.95 -17.44 6.62
N TYR A 520 -10.61 -18.69 6.33
CA TYR A 520 -10.75 -19.81 7.24
C TYR A 520 -9.44 -20.58 7.33
N GLN A 521 -9.01 -20.90 8.54
CA GLN A 521 -7.85 -21.74 8.82
C GLN A 521 -8.21 -22.79 9.88
N LYS A 522 -8.02 -24.04 9.52
CA LYS A 522 -8.29 -25.16 10.42
C LYS A 522 -7.19 -25.26 11.48
N TYR A 523 -7.57 -25.56 12.72
CA TYR A 523 -6.63 -25.79 13.82
C TYR A 523 -5.51 -26.77 13.45
N GLN A 524 -4.27 -26.44 13.83
CA GLN A 524 -3.04 -27.20 13.53
C GLN A 524 -2.72 -27.39 12.03
N ARG A 525 -3.32 -26.60 11.12
CA ARG A 525 -2.93 -26.58 9.71
C ARG A 525 -2.37 -25.21 9.35
N ASP A 526 -1.23 -25.20 8.68
CA ASP A 526 -0.62 -23.95 8.18
C ASP A 526 -1.37 -23.39 6.96
N ASN A 527 -2.12 -24.24 6.26
CA ASN A 527 -2.88 -23.82 5.09
C ASN A 527 -4.19 -23.14 5.49
N TYR A 528 -4.42 -21.96 4.94
CA TYR A 528 -5.67 -21.22 5.05
C TYR A 528 -6.44 -21.24 3.71
N SER A 529 -7.75 -20.99 3.75
CA SER A 529 -8.61 -20.81 2.60
C SER A 529 -9.13 -19.38 2.58
N LEU A 530 -8.80 -18.63 1.50
CA LEU A 530 -9.45 -17.36 1.22
C LEU A 530 -10.81 -17.59 0.57
N MET A 531 -11.76 -16.71 0.86
CA MET A 531 -13.15 -16.82 0.38
C MET A 531 -13.72 -18.24 0.55
N PRO A 532 -13.70 -18.79 1.79
CA PRO A 532 -14.06 -20.18 2.04
C PRO A 532 -15.49 -20.51 1.57
N TRP A 533 -15.69 -21.74 1.16
CA TRP A 533 -17.03 -22.25 0.88
C TRP A 533 -17.86 -22.32 2.14
N TYR A 534 -19.14 -22.03 2.03
CA TYR A 534 -20.05 -21.94 3.18
C TYR A 534 -20.45 -23.28 3.81
N ASP A 535 -19.96 -24.39 3.26
CA ASP A 535 -20.23 -25.76 3.72
C ASP A 535 -19.27 -26.23 4.82
N VAL A 536 -18.33 -25.40 5.19
CA VAL A 536 -17.35 -25.70 6.24
C VAL A 536 -17.99 -25.53 7.61
N LYS A 537 -17.82 -26.52 8.49
CA LYS A 537 -18.24 -26.48 9.89
C LYS A 537 -17.07 -26.06 10.76
N LEU A 538 -17.29 -25.11 11.67
CA LEU A 538 -16.27 -24.62 12.60
C LEU A 538 -16.16 -25.52 13.83
N TYR A 539 -14.94 -25.60 14.35
CA TYR A 539 -14.60 -26.31 15.59
C TYR A 539 -13.66 -25.47 16.46
N ALA A 540 -13.60 -25.80 17.74
CA ALA A 540 -12.68 -25.18 18.67
C ALA A 540 -11.22 -25.25 18.15
N GLY A 541 -10.50 -24.15 18.26
CA GLY A 541 -9.14 -23.96 17.73
C GLY A 541 -9.08 -23.42 16.31
N ASP A 542 -10.17 -23.48 15.53
CA ASP A 542 -10.20 -22.91 14.17
C ASP A 542 -10.10 -21.38 14.22
N ARG A 543 -9.55 -20.79 13.16
CA ARG A 543 -9.43 -19.35 12.97
C ARG A 543 -10.32 -18.91 11.81
N LEU A 544 -11.13 -17.89 12.06
CA LEU A 544 -12.06 -17.31 11.09
C LEU A 544 -11.87 -15.81 11.01
N ILE A 545 -11.78 -15.25 9.80
CA ILE A 545 -11.85 -13.82 9.58
C ILE A 545 -13.10 -13.51 8.78
N VAL A 546 -13.88 -12.54 9.26
CA VAL A 546 -15.13 -12.13 8.66
C VAL A 546 -15.18 -10.63 8.41
N LEU A 547 -15.99 -10.21 7.44
CA LEU A 547 -16.47 -8.84 7.33
C LEU A 547 -17.76 -8.73 8.13
N ALA A 548 -17.84 -7.77 9.02
CA ALA A 548 -18.97 -7.59 9.91
C ALA A 548 -19.28 -6.10 10.14
N THR A 549 -20.55 -5.77 10.32
CA THR A 549 -20.96 -4.47 10.86
C THR A 549 -20.97 -4.51 12.40
N SER A 550 -21.05 -3.35 13.06
CA SER A 550 -21.16 -3.29 14.52
C SER A 550 -22.36 -4.09 15.05
N ILE A 551 -23.48 -4.05 14.35
CA ILE A 551 -24.69 -4.82 14.69
C ILE A 551 -24.43 -6.32 14.52
N SER A 552 -23.72 -6.72 13.48
CA SER A 552 -23.36 -8.12 13.25
C SER A 552 -22.45 -8.68 14.35
N LEU A 553 -21.46 -7.90 14.79
CA LEU A 553 -20.57 -8.26 15.90
C LEU A 553 -21.34 -8.44 17.20
N GLN A 554 -22.26 -7.52 17.50
CA GLN A 554 -23.13 -7.59 18.66
C GLN A 554 -24.01 -8.86 18.65
N ARG A 555 -24.58 -9.22 17.49
CA ARG A 555 -25.33 -10.47 17.32
C ARG A 555 -24.49 -11.72 17.58
N ILE A 556 -23.25 -11.76 17.10
CA ILE A 556 -22.34 -12.88 17.35
C ILE A 556 -22.10 -13.01 18.87
N GLU A 557 -21.83 -11.91 19.54
CA GLU A 557 -21.57 -11.90 20.96
C GLU A 557 -22.75 -12.42 21.79
N TRP A 558 -23.96 -11.99 21.43
CA TRP A 558 -25.17 -12.41 22.14
C TRP A 558 -25.70 -13.77 21.68
N GLY A 559 -25.15 -14.34 20.60
CA GLY A 559 -25.66 -15.57 19.99
C GLY A 559 -27.02 -15.38 19.29
N GLU A 560 -27.38 -14.12 18.94
CA GLU A 560 -28.68 -13.78 18.35
C GLU A 560 -28.63 -13.88 16.82
N MET A 561 -29.05 -15.02 16.29
CA MET A 561 -29.16 -15.22 14.85
C MET A 561 -30.43 -14.61 14.28
N LEU A 562 -30.34 -14.13 13.02
CA LEU A 562 -31.50 -13.77 12.23
C LEU A 562 -32.47 -14.95 12.08
N PRO A 563 -33.78 -14.70 11.96
CA PRO A 563 -34.76 -15.77 11.81
C PRO A 563 -34.62 -16.49 10.47
N ARG A 564 -34.78 -17.81 10.48
CA ARG A 564 -34.84 -18.65 9.29
C ARG A 564 -36.30 -18.69 8.84
N LEU A 565 -36.61 -18.11 7.68
CA LEU A 565 -37.99 -17.90 7.20
C LEU A 565 -38.29 -18.62 5.89
N TRP A 566 -37.39 -19.47 5.42
CA TRP A 566 -37.53 -20.11 4.12
C TRP A 566 -37.48 -21.64 4.22
N GLN A 567 -38.24 -22.31 3.41
CA GLN A 567 -38.20 -23.76 3.21
C GLN A 567 -38.02 -24.11 1.73
N VAL A 568 -37.61 -25.36 1.47
CA VAL A 568 -37.53 -25.88 0.10
C VAL A 568 -38.52 -27.01 -0.04
N GLN A 569 -39.36 -26.89 -1.04
CA GLN A 569 -40.26 -27.97 -1.51
C GLN A 569 -39.57 -28.71 -2.63
N ILE A 570 -39.40 -30.01 -2.48
CA ILE A 570 -38.90 -30.90 -3.52
C ILE A 570 -40.10 -31.63 -4.12
N GLU A 571 -40.31 -31.45 -5.43
CA GLU A 571 -41.44 -32.03 -6.13
C GLU A 571 -41.11 -33.42 -6.66
N LYS A 572 -39.99 -33.56 -7.36
CA LYS A 572 -39.64 -34.78 -8.04
C LYS A 572 -38.16 -34.90 -8.33
N ALA A 573 -37.58 -36.08 -8.18
CA ALA A 573 -36.30 -36.49 -8.74
C ALA A 573 -36.52 -37.19 -10.10
N LEU A 574 -35.85 -36.71 -11.16
CA LEU A 574 -36.06 -37.22 -12.52
C LEU A 574 -35.31 -38.52 -12.80
N THR A 575 -34.29 -38.83 -11.99
CA THR A 575 -33.48 -40.05 -12.10
C THR A 575 -33.25 -40.69 -10.74
N ALA A 576 -33.01 -42.02 -10.72
CA ALA A 576 -32.71 -42.73 -9.50
C ALA A 576 -31.44 -42.22 -8.79
N ASN A 577 -30.43 -41.81 -9.55
CA ASN A 577 -29.19 -41.22 -9.01
C ASN A 577 -29.43 -39.84 -8.39
N ALA A 578 -30.42 -39.09 -8.90
CA ALA A 578 -30.78 -37.77 -8.37
C ALA A 578 -31.28 -37.85 -6.91
N ILE A 579 -31.82 -38.96 -6.47
CA ILE A 579 -32.23 -39.16 -5.06
C ILE A 579 -31.00 -39.21 -4.14
N MET A 580 -29.97 -39.93 -4.58
CA MET A 580 -28.75 -40.07 -3.77
C MET A 580 -27.95 -38.75 -3.74
N TYR A 581 -27.69 -38.19 -4.92
CA TYR A 581 -26.97 -36.89 -5.00
C TYR A 581 -27.76 -35.75 -4.38
N GLY A 582 -29.09 -35.77 -4.47
CA GLY A 582 -29.93 -34.79 -3.77
C GLY A 582 -29.84 -34.88 -2.27
N ALA A 583 -29.72 -36.09 -1.72
CA ALA A 583 -29.49 -36.25 -0.29
C ALA A 583 -28.11 -35.72 0.13
N GLU A 584 -27.06 -35.92 -0.66
CA GLU A 584 -25.73 -35.37 -0.43
C GLU A 584 -25.73 -33.85 -0.42
N GLU A 585 -26.36 -33.20 -1.42
CA GLU A 585 -26.48 -31.75 -1.49
C GLU A 585 -27.28 -31.17 -0.31
N ILE A 586 -28.36 -31.82 0.12
CA ILE A 586 -29.12 -31.41 1.30
C ILE A 586 -28.22 -31.43 2.53
N VAL A 587 -27.46 -32.51 2.77
CA VAL A 587 -26.53 -32.62 3.91
C VAL A 587 -25.48 -31.52 3.86
N LEU A 588 -24.87 -31.32 2.68
CA LEU A 588 -23.80 -30.35 2.49
C LEU A 588 -24.26 -28.92 2.82
N ILE A 589 -25.44 -28.52 2.35
CA ILE A 589 -25.95 -27.16 2.48
C ILE A 589 -26.61 -26.90 3.82
N THR A 590 -27.27 -27.92 4.40
CA THR A 590 -28.08 -27.75 5.61
C THR A 590 -27.42 -28.29 6.87
N GLY A 591 -26.38 -29.13 6.75
CA GLY A 591 -25.72 -29.78 7.88
C GLY A 591 -26.54 -30.87 8.55
N CYS A 592 -27.67 -31.29 7.99
CA CYS A 592 -28.49 -32.36 8.55
C CYS A 592 -27.82 -33.73 8.39
N SER A 593 -28.36 -34.76 9.07
CA SER A 593 -27.83 -36.13 8.91
C SER A 593 -28.15 -36.69 7.55
N PHE A 594 -27.24 -37.50 6.97
CA PHE A 594 -27.45 -38.15 5.69
C PHE A 594 -28.69 -39.11 5.72
N ALA A 595 -28.96 -39.74 6.85
CA ALA A 595 -30.12 -40.58 7.03
C ALA A 595 -31.43 -39.79 6.87
N SER A 596 -31.52 -38.59 7.47
CA SER A 596 -32.67 -37.72 7.37
C SER A 596 -32.83 -37.21 5.93
N ALA A 597 -31.75 -36.72 5.31
CA ALA A 597 -31.79 -36.24 3.93
C ALA A 597 -32.25 -37.33 2.94
N ARG A 598 -31.73 -38.57 3.07
CA ARG A 598 -32.11 -39.70 2.25
C ARG A 598 -33.57 -40.10 2.48
N GLN A 599 -34.05 -40.06 3.73
CA GLN A 599 -35.48 -40.32 4.03
C GLN A 599 -36.38 -39.27 3.36
N TRP A 600 -35.97 -38.02 3.31
CA TRP A 600 -36.75 -36.97 2.64
C TRP A 600 -36.77 -37.17 1.12
N MET A 601 -35.64 -37.49 0.52
CA MET A 601 -35.53 -37.73 -0.93
C MET A 601 -36.27 -39.00 -1.41
N ASN A 602 -36.45 -39.99 -0.55
CA ASN A 602 -37.21 -41.20 -0.88
C ASN A 602 -38.73 -40.98 -0.81
N ASN A 603 -39.20 -39.92 -0.13
CA ASN A 603 -40.60 -39.63 0.09
C ASN A 603 -41.04 -38.33 -0.58
N LEU A 604 -40.83 -38.19 -1.88
CA LEU A 604 -41.23 -37.04 -2.70
C LEU A 604 -42.65 -37.20 -3.22
N PRO A 605 -43.43 -36.12 -3.44
CA PRO A 605 -43.11 -34.70 -3.17
C PRO A 605 -43.12 -34.36 -1.67
N ARG A 606 -42.22 -33.44 -1.24
CA ARG A 606 -42.11 -33.08 0.16
C ARG A 606 -41.56 -31.66 0.38
N VAL A 607 -42.09 -30.98 1.37
CA VAL A 607 -41.45 -29.79 1.93
C VAL A 607 -40.44 -30.25 2.98
N LEU A 608 -39.20 -29.78 2.86
CA LEU A 608 -38.16 -30.13 3.82
C LEU A 608 -38.52 -29.58 5.21
N PRO A 609 -38.48 -30.40 6.27
CA PRO A 609 -38.89 -30.00 7.61
C PRO A 609 -37.83 -29.15 8.35
N ILE A 610 -37.07 -28.38 7.60
CA ILE A 610 -36.00 -27.49 8.11
C ILE A 610 -36.23 -26.07 7.60
N LEU A 611 -36.01 -25.11 8.48
CA LEU A 611 -36.02 -23.71 8.13
C LEU A 611 -34.63 -23.26 7.71
N LEU A 612 -34.56 -22.49 6.63
CA LEU A 612 -33.32 -22.02 6.01
C LEU A 612 -33.34 -20.49 5.89
N TYR A 613 -32.16 -19.91 5.67
CA TYR A 613 -32.01 -18.53 5.22
C TYR A 613 -32.29 -18.43 3.72
N LYS A 614 -32.69 -17.26 3.20
CA LYS A 614 -33.02 -17.02 1.80
C LYS A 614 -31.95 -17.55 0.85
N HIS A 615 -30.72 -17.09 1.02
CA HIS A 615 -29.58 -17.47 0.17
C HIS A 615 -29.26 -18.97 0.25
N GLN A 616 -29.45 -19.57 1.43
CA GLN A 616 -29.25 -21.00 1.62
C GLN A 616 -30.32 -21.83 0.88
N ALA A 617 -31.58 -21.43 0.97
CA ALA A 617 -32.70 -22.07 0.27
C ALA A 617 -32.54 -21.95 -1.26
N GLN A 618 -32.22 -20.78 -1.76
CA GLN A 618 -31.98 -20.55 -3.19
C GLN A 618 -30.80 -21.38 -3.71
N ARG A 619 -29.71 -21.43 -2.94
CA ARG A 619 -28.55 -22.28 -3.27
C ARG A 619 -28.96 -23.75 -3.34
N LEU A 620 -29.72 -24.23 -2.36
CA LEU A 620 -30.17 -25.62 -2.34
C LEU A 620 -31.01 -25.96 -3.58
N VAL A 621 -31.99 -25.12 -3.94
CA VAL A 621 -32.82 -25.34 -5.15
C VAL A 621 -31.95 -25.34 -6.41
N ARG A 622 -31.00 -24.45 -6.55
CA ARG A 622 -30.08 -24.39 -7.68
C ARG A 622 -29.20 -25.63 -7.80
N GLU A 623 -28.62 -26.12 -6.71
CA GLU A 623 -27.79 -27.34 -6.75
C GLU A 623 -28.64 -28.57 -7.02
N LEU A 624 -29.83 -28.66 -6.43
CA LEU A 624 -30.79 -29.73 -6.74
C LEU A 624 -31.22 -29.73 -8.23
N THR A 625 -31.43 -28.56 -8.82
CA THR A 625 -31.78 -28.43 -10.24
C THR A 625 -30.66 -28.94 -11.16
N LYS A 626 -29.38 -28.70 -10.82
CA LYS A 626 -28.23 -29.20 -11.59
C LYS A 626 -28.20 -30.75 -11.67
N ILE A 627 -28.67 -31.41 -10.63
CA ILE A 627 -28.72 -32.89 -10.55
C ILE A 627 -30.10 -33.46 -10.92
N GLN A 628 -30.91 -32.68 -11.63
CA GLN A 628 -32.22 -33.11 -12.14
C GLN A 628 -33.25 -33.39 -11.03
N VAL A 629 -33.23 -32.60 -9.96
CA VAL A 629 -34.27 -32.57 -8.92
C VAL A 629 -35.07 -31.29 -9.06
N LEU A 630 -36.39 -31.40 -9.23
CA LEU A 630 -37.30 -30.26 -9.29
C LEU A 630 -37.63 -29.82 -7.86
N ALA A 631 -37.27 -28.57 -7.55
CA ALA A 631 -37.49 -28.00 -6.23
C ALA A 631 -37.79 -26.50 -6.33
N ASN A 632 -38.53 -25.98 -5.37
CA ASN A 632 -38.93 -24.56 -5.27
C ASN A 632 -38.69 -24.02 -3.85
N VAL A 633 -38.47 -22.71 -3.77
CA VAL A 633 -38.31 -22.00 -2.48
C VAL A 633 -39.68 -21.54 -2.00
N ILE A 634 -39.98 -21.74 -0.72
CA ILE A 634 -41.21 -21.31 -0.08
C ILE A 634 -40.83 -20.33 1.06
N PHE A 635 -41.48 -19.16 1.07
CA PHE A 635 -41.37 -18.19 2.18
C PHE A 635 -42.44 -18.49 3.23
N ILE A 636 -42.01 -18.64 4.49
CA ILE A 636 -42.91 -18.83 5.64
C ILE A 636 -42.89 -17.53 6.43
N GLY A 637 -43.60 -16.49 5.95
CA GLY A 637 -43.77 -15.25 6.71
C GLY A 637 -44.59 -15.50 7.98
N GLN A 638 -44.37 -14.72 9.04
CA GLN A 638 -45.26 -14.64 10.19
C GLN A 638 -46.64 -14.14 9.72
N GLY A 639 -47.59 -15.05 9.51
CA GLY A 639 -48.92 -14.62 9.07
C GLY A 639 -49.84 -15.77 8.71
N SER A 640 -50.15 -16.67 9.66
CA SER A 640 -51.50 -17.23 9.79
C SER A 640 -51.60 -17.99 11.12
N ASN A 641 -51.58 -17.26 12.24
CA ASN A 641 -52.39 -17.71 13.36
C ASN A 641 -53.81 -17.26 13.08
N SER A 642 -54.53 -18.05 12.29
CA SER A 642 -55.97 -17.99 12.24
C SER A 642 -56.50 -19.41 12.25
N THR A 643 -57.06 -19.73 13.39
CA THR A 643 -57.87 -20.87 13.85
C THR A 643 -57.13 -22.08 14.38
#